data_a66df36854244098318254fb9e6eec3a
#
_entry.id   a66df36854244098318254fb9e6eec3a
#
_cell.length_a   1.000
_cell.length_b   1.000
_cell.length_c   1.000
_cell.angle_alpha   90.00
_cell.angle_beta   90.00
_cell.angle_gamma   90.00
#
_symmetry.space_group_name_H-M   'P 1'
#
loop_
_entity.id
_entity.type
_entity.pdbx_description
1 polymer ?
#
loop_
_entity_poly.entity_id
_entity_poly.type
_entity_poly.pdbx_seq_one_letter_code
_entity_poly.pdbx_strand_id
1 'polypeptide(L)'
;MPSKSISIKGARAHNLKNVDIEIPKNKLVVLTGLSGSGKSSLAFDTIYAEGQRRYVESLSAYARQFLGQMDKPDVDVIEGLSPAISIDQKTTSKNPRSTVGTVTEIYDYLRLLYARIGHPTCPKHGIEISSQTVQQMVDRILEYPERTKLQILAPVISGKKGEHVKLIEKLRQEGYIRIRVDNEMREVSEEIKLEKNKKHSIEVVIDRVVVKEGIAGRLSDSMETALQLGKGKIIVDIIGQEELTFSENHACPICGFSIGEMEPRLFSFNSPFGACPSCDGLGTKLEVDLDLVIPDWDKTLKKNAIAAWEPISSQYYPQLLKSVCEHYDIDMNIPVKDIPEDKMNKILYGSGKEKIHFHYVNDFGRPHSSDILFEGVLNNIARRHKETSSDFTRETLGKYMAEKACPTCKGHRLKEEARAVLIDGLHVSNVTDFSVTEAVAFFKNLKLTEKEQQIAKMILKEIANRLEFLDNVGLDYLTLSRSAGTLSGGEAQRIRLATQIGSALTGVLYVLDEPSIGLHQRDNDRLIETLKRMRDFDNTLIVVEHDEDTMLAADWLIDIGPGAGEHGGEIIANDPPDVVMQNQNSLTGRYLSGKDFIPVPTTRRKADKRKIEILGAAENNLKNVSVKIPIGLMTVVTGVSGSGKSTLINEILYKYLSKTLNRAGHKPGKHKKIKGIEHIEKVIDIDQSPIGRTPRSNPATYTGVFDDIRDLFSQTNEAKIRGYKKGRFSFNVKGGRCEACRGDGIIKIEMHFLPDVYVPCEVCHGKRYNRETLEVKYKGKSVADILDMRVEEAVDFFASIPKIKRKVQTLFDVGLGYVKLGQPATTLSGGEAQRVKLASELHKRSTGKSFYILDEPTTGLHADDIKRLLIVLQRLVDNGDSVLIIEHNLDVIKSADHIIDLGPEGGDKGGEIVATGTPEQIAQKADISYTGKYLKSILERDRKRMEKRLAEKEKVSTK
;
A
#
# COMPACT_ATOMS: atom_id res chain seq x y z
N MET A 1 -20.41 41.34 -5.27
CA MET A 1 -19.51 40.83 -4.20
C MET A 1 -19.46 39.31 -4.32
N PRO A 2 -18.34 38.66 -4.15
CA PRO A 2 -18.33 37.20 -4.13
C PRO A 2 -19.26 36.71 -3.00
N SER A 3 -20.03 35.65 -3.29
CA SER A 3 -20.94 35.03 -2.31
C SER A 3 -20.17 34.62 -1.05
N LYS A 4 -20.67 34.97 0.13
CA LYS A 4 -20.08 34.61 1.43
C LYS A 4 -20.39 33.17 1.83
N SER A 5 -21.31 32.50 1.12
CA SER A 5 -21.74 31.13 1.35
C SER A 5 -21.81 30.32 0.04
N ILE A 6 -21.76 29.02 0.16
CA ILE A 6 -22.15 28.05 -0.86
C ILE A 6 -23.62 27.74 -0.59
N SER A 7 -24.52 28.04 -1.54
CA SER A 7 -25.94 27.78 -1.43
C SER A 7 -26.31 26.58 -2.27
N ILE A 8 -26.92 25.57 -1.67
CA ILE A 8 -27.36 24.32 -2.31
C ILE A 8 -28.86 24.23 -2.14
N LYS A 9 -29.58 23.94 -3.23
CA LYS A 9 -31.03 23.75 -3.24
C LYS A 9 -31.40 22.44 -3.92
N GLY A 10 -32.24 21.67 -3.29
CA GLY A 10 -32.81 20.45 -3.86
C GLY A 10 -31.80 19.32 -4.06
N ALA A 11 -30.87 19.08 -3.13
CA ALA A 11 -29.94 17.96 -3.25
C ALA A 11 -30.65 16.62 -2.93
N ARG A 12 -30.61 15.67 -3.90
CA ARG A 12 -31.31 14.36 -3.84
C ARG A 12 -30.41 13.18 -4.14
N ALA A 13 -29.09 13.38 -4.15
CA ALA A 13 -28.14 12.29 -4.38
C ALA A 13 -28.31 11.18 -3.33
N HIS A 14 -28.45 9.94 -3.79
CA HIS A 14 -28.61 8.74 -2.96
C HIS A 14 -29.78 8.83 -1.96
N ASN A 15 -29.48 8.99 -0.66
CA ASN A 15 -30.50 9.05 0.40
C ASN A 15 -30.86 10.47 0.86
N LEU A 16 -30.32 11.52 0.23
CA LEU A 16 -30.65 12.91 0.57
C LEU A 16 -32.08 13.25 0.23
N LYS A 17 -32.78 13.89 1.16
CA LYS A 17 -34.22 14.21 1.07
C LYS A 17 -34.45 15.64 0.65
N ASN A 18 -34.11 15.99 -0.61
CA ASN A 18 -34.33 17.32 -1.17
C ASN A 18 -33.72 18.43 -0.27
N VAL A 19 -32.43 18.27 0.02
CA VAL A 19 -31.75 19.11 1.01
C VAL A 19 -31.46 20.50 0.46
N ASP A 20 -31.89 21.52 1.24
CA ASP A 20 -31.54 22.93 1.07
C ASP A 20 -30.61 23.35 2.19
N ILE A 21 -29.42 23.89 1.86
CA ILE A 21 -28.41 24.26 2.86
C ILE A 21 -27.53 25.42 2.39
N GLU A 22 -27.11 26.24 3.32
CA GLU A 22 -26.07 27.26 3.15
C GLU A 22 -24.83 26.92 3.97
N ILE A 23 -23.68 26.89 3.31
CA ILE A 23 -22.37 26.55 3.90
C ILE A 23 -21.48 27.78 3.86
N PRO A 24 -20.98 28.29 4.99
CA PRO A 24 -20.12 29.47 5.01
C PRO A 24 -18.76 29.20 4.33
N LYS A 25 -18.27 30.17 3.54
CA LYS A 25 -16.95 30.12 2.92
C LYS A 25 -15.83 30.52 3.87
N ASN A 26 -14.60 30.12 3.52
CA ASN A 26 -13.38 30.42 4.28
C ASN A 26 -13.48 29.97 5.74
N LYS A 27 -14.07 28.80 5.93
CA LYS A 27 -14.32 28.16 7.22
C LYS A 27 -13.92 26.70 7.19
N LEU A 28 -13.58 26.17 8.36
CA LEU A 28 -13.50 24.75 8.61
C LEU A 28 -14.91 24.24 8.95
N VAL A 29 -15.56 23.59 8.00
CA VAL A 29 -16.90 23.04 8.10
C VAL A 29 -16.81 21.54 8.27
N VAL A 30 -17.36 21.00 9.34
CA VAL A 30 -17.41 19.55 9.57
C VAL A 30 -18.81 19.01 9.31
N LEU A 31 -18.90 17.98 8.47
CA LEU A 31 -20.13 17.19 8.27
C LEU A 31 -20.07 15.94 9.14
N THR A 32 -21.06 15.76 9.98
CA THR A 32 -21.18 14.66 10.92
C THR A 32 -22.54 13.97 10.88
N GLY A 33 -22.71 12.92 11.66
CA GLY A 33 -23.94 12.12 11.75
C GLY A 33 -23.67 10.62 11.71
N LEU A 34 -24.68 9.79 11.84
CA LEU A 34 -24.56 8.33 11.83
C LEU A 34 -23.93 7.79 10.54
N SER A 35 -23.32 6.61 10.61
CA SER A 35 -22.85 5.90 9.43
C SER A 35 -24.01 5.63 8.46
N GLY A 36 -23.88 6.01 7.17
CA GLY A 36 -24.97 5.92 6.19
C GLY A 36 -26.03 7.01 6.27
N SER A 37 -25.81 8.11 7.02
CA SER A 37 -26.79 9.21 7.11
C SER A 37 -26.84 10.12 5.87
N GLY A 38 -25.87 10.06 4.94
CA GLY A 38 -25.83 10.88 3.72
C GLY A 38 -24.67 11.90 3.68
N LYS A 39 -23.75 11.87 4.63
CA LYS A 39 -22.60 12.80 4.71
C LYS A 39 -21.77 12.80 3.42
N SER A 40 -21.31 11.64 3.00
CA SER A 40 -20.50 11.48 1.79
C SER A 40 -21.31 11.81 0.53
N SER A 41 -22.61 11.51 0.50
CA SER A 41 -23.51 11.89 -0.60
C SER A 41 -23.60 13.40 -0.77
N LEU A 42 -23.64 14.18 0.32
CA LEU A 42 -23.64 15.64 0.25
C LEU A 42 -22.24 16.17 -0.12
N ALA A 43 -21.18 15.69 0.56
CA ALA A 43 -19.82 16.20 0.40
C ALA A 43 -19.22 15.86 -0.97
N PHE A 44 -19.24 14.58 -1.37
CA PHE A 44 -18.55 14.07 -2.55
C PHE A 44 -19.46 13.95 -3.75
N ASP A 45 -20.62 13.29 -3.61
CA ASP A 45 -21.50 13.00 -4.76
C ASP A 45 -22.34 14.23 -5.19
N THR A 46 -22.41 15.28 -4.36
CA THR A 46 -23.12 16.53 -4.68
C THR A 46 -22.14 17.70 -4.82
N ILE A 47 -21.48 18.14 -3.74
CA ILE A 47 -20.70 19.40 -3.73
C ILE A 47 -19.42 19.24 -4.58
N TYR A 48 -18.61 18.21 -4.29
CA TYR A 48 -17.36 17.99 -5.02
C TYR A 48 -17.63 17.63 -6.49
N ALA A 49 -18.58 16.74 -6.76
CA ALA A 49 -18.93 16.31 -8.10
C ALA A 49 -19.34 17.49 -9.00
N GLU A 50 -20.18 18.39 -8.49
CA GLU A 50 -20.59 19.60 -9.23
C GLU A 50 -19.43 20.60 -9.40
N GLY A 51 -18.60 20.76 -8.37
CA GLY A 51 -17.40 21.63 -8.45
C GLY A 51 -16.41 21.13 -9.50
N GLN A 52 -16.15 19.84 -9.54
CA GLN A 52 -15.27 19.21 -10.53
C GLN A 52 -15.89 19.24 -11.93
N ARG A 53 -17.19 18.98 -12.07
CA ARG A 53 -17.90 19.07 -13.35
C ARG A 53 -17.76 20.44 -13.99
N ARG A 54 -18.02 21.50 -13.21
CA ARG A 54 -17.87 22.90 -13.68
C ARG A 54 -16.44 23.24 -14.08
N TYR A 55 -15.46 22.74 -13.33
CA TYR A 55 -14.05 22.92 -13.65
C TYR A 55 -13.70 22.25 -14.98
N VAL A 56 -14.09 20.97 -15.16
CA VAL A 56 -13.87 20.24 -16.40
C VAL A 56 -14.58 20.89 -17.60
N GLU A 57 -15.81 21.39 -17.40
CA GLU A 57 -16.53 22.11 -18.46
C GLU A 57 -15.85 23.43 -18.88
N SER A 58 -15.11 24.06 -17.97
CA SER A 58 -14.34 25.27 -18.28
C SER A 58 -13.09 25.01 -19.13
N LEU A 59 -12.66 23.74 -19.26
CA LEU A 59 -11.47 23.37 -20.01
C LEU A 59 -11.75 23.31 -21.54
N SER A 60 -10.68 23.30 -22.34
CA SER A 60 -10.79 23.14 -23.79
C SER A 60 -11.49 21.82 -24.19
N ALA A 61 -12.14 21.80 -25.35
CA ALA A 61 -12.79 20.60 -25.89
C ALA A 61 -11.83 19.41 -26.01
N TYR A 62 -10.56 19.66 -26.31
CA TYR A 62 -9.51 18.66 -26.36
C TYR A 62 -9.23 18.04 -24.97
N ALA A 63 -9.06 18.89 -23.93
CA ALA A 63 -8.84 18.40 -22.55
C ALA A 63 -10.04 17.59 -22.04
N ARG A 64 -11.28 17.99 -22.36
CA ARG A 64 -12.50 17.27 -21.98
C ARG A 64 -12.60 15.87 -22.58
N GLN A 65 -12.05 15.62 -23.77
CA GLN A 65 -12.00 14.27 -24.37
C GLN A 65 -11.17 13.29 -23.53
N PHE A 66 -10.15 13.76 -22.83
CA PHE A 66 -9.29 12.92 -21.98
C PHE A 66 -9.85 12.74 -20.57
N LEU A 67 -10.58 13.73 -20.04
CA LEU A 67 -11.11 13.71 -18.68
C LEU A 67 -12.48 13.02 -18.55
N GLY A 68 -13.12 12.75 -19.68
CA GLY A 68 -14.48 12.18 -19.73
C GLY A 68 -15.57 13.20 -19.40
N GLN A 69 -16.80 12.83 -19.73
CA GLN A 69 -17.98 13.62 -19.38
C GLN A 69 -18.44 13.17 -17.99
N MET A 70 -18.55 14.11 -17.05
CA MET A 70 -19.04 13.84 -15.69
C MET A 70 -20.56 13.96 -15.66
N ASP A 71 -21.22 13.02 -15.00
CA ASP A 71 -22.66 13.10 -14.75
C ASP A 71 -22.99 14.29 -13.86
N LYS A 72 -24.07 14.98 -14.17
CA LYS A 72 -24.59 16.05 -13.31
C LYS A 72 -25.17 15.44 -12.04
N PRO A 73 -24.74 15.85 -10.83
CA PRO A 73 -25.38 15.39 -9.63
C PRO A 73 -26.87 15.78 -9.56
N ASP A 74 -27.68 14.97 -8.88
CA ASP A 74 -29.09 15.22 -8.68
C ASP A 74 -29.31 16.35 -7.66
N VAL A 75 -29.25 17.57 -8.17
CA VAL A 75 -29.41 18.82 -7.41
C VAL A 75 -30.03 19.88 -8.32
N ASP A 76 -30.92 20.70 -7.77
CA ASP A 76 -31.53 21.75 -8.55
C ASP A 76 -30.55 22.85 -8.88
N VAL A 77 -29.92 23.46 -7.85
CA VAL A 77 -28.97 24.57 -7.99
C VAL A 77 -27.90 24.50 -6.93
N ILE A 78 -26.66 24.75 -7.33
CA ILE A 78 -25.53 25.06 -6.41
C ILE A 78 -24.90 26.38 -6.84
N GLU A 79 -24.86 27.36 -5.95
CA GLU A 79 -24.22 28.65 -6.16
C GLU A 79 -23.02 28.85 -5.24
N GLY A 80 -22.09 29.68 -5.66
CA GLY A 80 -20.95 30.07 -4.83
C GLY A 80 -19.82 29.04 -4.77
N LEU A 81 -19.78 27.96 -5.60
CA LEU A 81 -18.69 27.01 -5.60
C LEU A 81 -17.36 27.66 -6.03
N SER A 82 -16.29 27.30 -5.33
CA SER A 82 -14.89 27.51 -5.74
C SER A 82 -14.37 26.24 -6.45
N PRO A 83 -13.21 26.30 -7.14
CA PRO A 83 -12.55 25.08 -7.62
C PRO A 83 -12.40 24.06 -6.51
N ALA A 84 -12.84 22.83 -6.74
CA ALA A 84 -12.93 21.80 -5.70
C ALA A 84 -11.82 20.77 -5.85
N ILE A 85 -11.20 20.40 -4.72
CA ILE A 85 -10.19 19.35 -4.60
C ILE A 85 -10.69 18.33 -3.56
N SER A 86 -10.70 17.05 -3.93
CA SER A 86 -11.07 15.96 -3.03
C SER A 86 -9.84 15.23 -2.51
N ILE A 87 -9.85 14.89 -1.22
CA ILE A 87 -8.85 14.07 -0.56
C ILE A 87 -9.58 12.90 0.09
N ASP A 88 -9.83 11.86 -0.71
CA ASP A 88 -10.54 10.65 -0.31
C ASP A 88 -9.59 9.55 0.20
N GLN A 89 -10.16 8.53 0.86
CA GLN A 89 -9.43 7.41 1.43
C GLN A 89 -9.13 6.27 0.43
N LYS A 90 -9.87 6.21 -0.68
CA LYS A 90 -10.01 4.98 -1.50
C LYS A 90 -8.84 4.59 -2.40
N THR A 91 -7.80 5.41 -2.58
CA THR A 91 -6.79 5.14 -3.60
C THR A 91 -5.37 5.06 -3.07
N THR A 92 -4.96 3.92 -2.55
CA THR A 92 -3.54 3.58 -2.50
C THR A 92 -3.07 3.21 -3.91
N SER A 93 -2.03 3.87 -4.40
CA SER A 93 -1.44 3.51 -5.70
C SER A 93 -0.91 2.07 -5.64
N LYS A 94 -1.44 1.19 -6.49
CA LYS A 94 -0.93 -0.19 -6.62
C LYS A 94 0.31 -0.28 -7.51
N ASN A 95 0.82 0.86 -8.00
CA ASN A 95 2.02 0.88 -8.81
C ASN A 95 3.26 0.63 -7.93
N PRO A 96 4.02 -0.46 -8.13
CA PRO A 96 5.18 -0.79 -7.30
C PRO A 96 6.33 0.20 -7.44
N ARG A 97 6.29 1.07 -8.45
CA ARG A 97 7.27 2.15 -8.65
C ARG A 97 6.93 3.44 -7.92
N SER A 98 5.72 3.57 -7.39
CA SER A 98 5.34 4.73 -6.58
C SER A 98 5.92 4.63 -5.17
N THR A 99 6.62 5.67 -4.71
CA THR A 99 7.17 5.79 -3.35
C THR A 99 6.65 7.06 -2.69
N VAL A 100 6.79 7.18 -1.37
CA VAL A 100 6.47 8.42 -0.66
C VAL A 100 7.15 9.61 -1.33
N GLY A 101 8.46 9.51 -1.61
CA GLY A 101 9.22 10.59 -2.27
C GLY A 101 8.71 10.97 -3.65
N THR A 102 8.19 10.01 -4.46
CA THR A 102 7.63 10.34 -5.79
C THR A 102 6.22 10.91 -5.71
N VAL A 103 5.40 10.46 -4.77
CA VAL A 103 4.02 10.98 -4.60
C VAL A 103 4.03 12.40 -4.03
N THR A 104 5.01 12.73 -3.19
CA THR A 104 5.20 14.07 -2.62
C THR A 104 6.03 15.00 -3.52
N GLU A 105 6.46 14.53 -4.68
CA GLU A 105 7.36 15.24 -5.61
C GLU A 105 8.76 15.58 -5.04
N ILE A 106 9.04 15.22 -3.78
CA ILE A 106 10.36 15.45 -3.15
C ILE A 106 11.46 14.78 -3.98
N TYR A 107 11.18 13.59 -4.52
CA TYR A 107 12.14 12.85 -5.33
C TYR A 107 12.52 13.59 -6.63
N ASP A 108 11.62 14.38 -7.21
CA ASP A 108 11.90 15.16 -8.42
C ASP A 108 12.88 16.29 -8.12
N TYR A 109 12.74 16.93 -6.95
CA TYR A 109 13.71 17.92 -6.48
C TYR A 109 15.05 17.29 -6.09
N LEU A 110 15.05 16.10 -5.49
CA LEU A 110 16.27 15.36 -5.19
C LEU A 110 17.04 15.01 -6.47
N ARG A 111 16.38 14.54 -7.51
CA ARG A 111 17.01 14.27 -8.81
C ARG A 111 17.65 15.53 -9.40
N LEU A 112 16.97 16.66 -9.29
CA LEU A 112 17.50 17.95 -9.75
C LEU A 112 18.71 18.38 -8.91
N LEU A 113 18.64 18.24 -7.59
CA LEU A 113 19.70 18.58 -6.66
C LEU A 113 20.99 17.80 -7.00
N TYR A 114 20.88 16.44 -7.09
CA TYR A 114 22.01 15.59 -7.42
C TYR A 114 22.59 15.83 -8.81
N ALA A 115 21.75 16.20 -9.78
CA ALA A 115 22.22 16.55 -11.13
C ALA A 115 22.98 17.90 -11.17
N ARG A 116 22.75 18.81 -10.20
CA ARG A 116 23.32 20.16 -10.21
C ARG A 116 24.53 20.35 -9.31
N ILE A 117 24.52 19.73 -8.13
CA ILE A 117 25.57 19.89 -7.12
C ILE A 117 26.18 18.54 -6.66
N GLY A 118 25.78 17.43 -7.26
CA GLY A 118 26.33 16.13 -6.89
C GLY A 118 27.79 15.97 -7.36
N HIS A 119 28.61 15.32 -6.52
CA HIS A 119 30.03 15.02 -6.78
C HIS A 119 30.17 13.59 -7.28
N PRO A 120 30.50 13.36 -8.58
CA PRO A 120 30.78 12.05 -9.11
C PRO A 120 32.01 11.44 -8.42
N THR A 121 31.85 10.22 -7.87
CA THR A 121 32.90 9.53 -7.12
C THR A 121 33.09 8.10 -7.65
N CYS A 122 34.30 7.63 -7.79
CA CYS A 122 34.54 6.25 -8.21
C CYS A 122 34.14 5.27 -7.10
N PRO A 123 33.21 4.32 -7.31
CA PRO A 123 32.75 3.40 -6.28
C PRO A 123 33.84 2.42 -5.82
N LYS A 124 34.89 2.19 -6.63
CA LYS A 124 36.00 1.29 -6.30
C LYS A 124 37.16 1.97 -5.59
N HIS A 125 37.42 3.23 -5.92
CA HIS A 125 38.62 3.93 -5.44
C HIS A 125 38.29 5.09 -4.49
N GLY A 126 37.03 5.50 -4.38
CA GLY A 126 36.63 6.61 -3.52
C GLY A 126 37.13 7.99 -3.99
N ILE A 127 37.64 8.09 -5.21
CA ILE A 127 38.21 9.32 -5.76
C ILE A 127 37.10 10.10 -6.45
N GLU A 128 37.01 11.41 -6.20
CA GLU A 128 36.13 12.29 -6.94
C GLU A 128 36.55 12.34 -8.44
N ILE A 129 35.58 12.19 -9.32
CA ILE A 129 35.76 12.14 -10.75
C ILE A 129 35.35 13.50 -11.32
N SER A 130 36.29 14.28 -11.81
CA SER A 130 36.02 15.54 -12.50
C SER A 130 36.06 15.36 -14.02
N SER A 131 35.28 16.15 -14.75
CA SER A 131 35.51 16.36 -16.18
C SER A 131 36.79 17.19 -16.35
N GLN A 132 37.66 16.78 -17.27
CA GLN A 132 38.85 17.52 -17.57
C GLN A 132 38.63 18.34 -18.83
N THR A 133 38.97 19.63 -18.79
CA THR A 133 39.04 20.47 -20.01
C THR A 133 40.28 20.12 -20.83
N VAL A 134 40.21 20.33 -22.13
CA VAL A 134 41.38 20.13 -23.01
C VAL A 134 42.61 20.87 -22.47
N GLN A 135 42.43 22.09 -21.93
CA GLN A 135 43.52 22.85 -21.32
C GLN A 135 44.17 22.12 -20.14
N GLN A 136 43.34 21.59 -19.23
CA GLN A 136 43.85 20.82 -18.07
C GLN A 136 44.58 19.54 -18.50
N MET A 137 44.13 18.89 -19.57
CA MET A 137 44.77 17.71 -20.12
C MET A 137 46.15 18.06 -20.72
N VAL A 138 46.22 19.18 -21.46
CA VAL A 138 47.44 19.72 -22.02
C VAL A 138 48.43 20.11 -20.94
N ASP A 139 47.98 20.85 -19.91
CA ASP A 139 48.83 21.28 -18.79
C ASP A 139 49.44 20.08 -18.06
N ARG A 140 48.67 19.03 -17.85
CA ARG A 140 49.14 17.79 -17.25
C ARG A 140 50.23 17.09 -18.06
N ILE A 141 50.15 17.11 -19.41
CA ILE A 141 51.14 16.53 -20.30
C ILE A 141 52.40 17.39 -20.34
N LEU A 142 52.26 18.70 -20.22
CA LEU A 142 53.39 19.62 -20.19
C LEU A 142 54.21 19.53 -18.88
N GLU A 143 53.70 18.86 -17.83
CA GLU A 143 54.47 18.55 -16.62
C GLU A 143 55.61 17.49 -16.86
N TYR A 144 55.51 16.73 -17.95
CA TYR A 144 56.59 15.78 -18.30
C TYR A 144 57.85 16.48 -18.83
N PRO A 145 59.03 15.86 -18.57
CA PRO A 145 60.32 16.46 -19.02
C PRO A 145 60.39 16.72 -20.52
N GLU A 146 61.11 17.75 -20.92
CA GLU A 146 61.39 18.01 -22.33
C GLU A 146 62.01 16.77 -23.03
N ARG A 147 61.68 16.57 -24.31
CA ARG A 147 62.01 15.42 -25.16
C ARG A 147 61.24 14.13 -24.84
N THR A 148 60.29 14.13 -23.90
CA THR A 148 59.38 12.98 -23.73
C THR A 148 58.59 12.75 -25.02
N LYS A 149 58.62 11.52 -25.51
CA LYS A 149 57.87 11.07 -26.71
C LYS A 149 56.51 10.53 -26.29
N LEU A 150 55.45 10.98 -26.91
CA LEU A 150 54.11 10.52 -26.63
C LEU A 150 53.27 10.33 -27.90
N GLN A 151 52.25 9.48 -27.79
CA GLN A 151 51.25 9.24 -28.83
C GLN A 151 49.87 9.58 -28.27
N ILE A 152 49.08 10.31 -29.06
CA ILE A 152 47.68 10.61 -28.74
C ILE A 152 46.79 9.61 -29.49
N LEU A 153 45.96 8.86 -28.76
CA LEU A 153 45.13 7.78 -29.28
C LEU A 153 43.65 8.07 -28.98
N ALA A 154 42.82 7.86 -30.00
CA ALA A 154 41.37 7.94 -29.85
C ALA A 154 40.76 6.54 -29.77
N PRO A 155 40.16 6.11 -28.63
CA PRO A 155 39.56 4.79 -28.51
C PRO A 155 38.19 4.77 -29.22
N VAL A 156 38.11 4.12 -30.40
CA VAL A 156 36.88 4.02 -31.19
C VAL A 156 36.04 2.77 -30.88
N ILE A 157 36.75 1.66 -30.53
CA ILE A 157 36.11 0.44 -30.03
C ILE A 157 36.83 0.01 -28.74
N SER A 158 36.09 -0.30 -27.72
CA SER A 158 36.61 -0.79 -26.45
C SER A 158 35.86 -2.07 -26.03
N GLY A 159 36.58 -3.21 -26.11
CA GLY A 159 36.08 -4.51 -25.65
C GLY A 159 34.83 -5.04 -26.32
N LYS A 160 34.55 -4.72 -27.60
CA LYS A 160 33.38 -5.19 -28.35
C LYS A 160 33.67 -6.35 -29.27
N LYS A 161 32.78 -7.32 -29.37
CA LYS A 161 32.86 -8.43 -30.32
C LYS A 161 32.53 -7.93 -31.71
N GLY A 162 33.23 -8.49 -32.73
CA GLY A 162 32.96 -8.19 -34.14
C GLY A 162 34.22 -8.08 -34.98
N GLU A 163 34.10 -8.22 -36.29
CA GLU A 163 35.21 -8.08 -37.28
C GLU A 163 35.56 -6.61 -37.57
N HIS A 164 34.66 -5.66 -37.23
CA HIS A 164 34.80 -4.21 -37.37
C HIS A 164 35.28 -3.70 -38.74
N VAL A 165 35.10 -4.48 -39.84
CA VAL A 165 35.59 -4.19 -41.19
C VAL A 165 35.11 -2.81 -41.68
N LYS A 166 33.83 -2.51 -41.54
CA LYS A 166 33.27 -1.21 -41.96
C LYS A 166 33.92 -0.01 -41.27
N LEU A 167 34.26 -0.16 -39.98
CA LEU A 167 34.91 0.88 -39.21
C LEU A 167 36.35 1.10 -39.72
N ILE A 168 37.10 0.00 -39.96
CA ILE A 168 38.49 0.09 -40.46
C ILE A 168 38.51 0.69 -41.87
N GLU A 169 37.54 0.34 -42.74
CA GLU A 169 37.40 0.97 -44.05
C GLU A 169 37.09 2.47 -43.98
N LYS A 170 36.22 2.87 -43.05
CA LYS A 170 35.90 4.26 -42.82
C LYS A 170 37.11 5.06 -42.34
N LEU A 171 37.87 4.53 -41.36
CA LEU A 171 39.12 5.14 -40.91
C LEU A 171 40.16 5.29 -42.02
N ARG A 172 40.25 4.31 -42.96
CA ARG A 172 41.08 4.38 -44.15
C ARG A 172 40.66 5.51 -45.09
N GLN A 173 39.38 5.67 -45.32
CA GLN A 173 38.80 6.75 -46.15
C GLN A 173 39.02 8.13 -45.55
N GLU A 174 38.97 8.25 -44.24
CA GLU A 174 39.23 9.49 -43.50
C GLU A 174 40.72 9.86 -43.39
N GLY A 175 41.59 8.99 -43.89
CA GLY A 175 43.04 9.30 -44.04
C GLY A 175 43.89 8.98 -42.79
N TYR A 176 43.37 8.24 -41.83
CA TYR A 176 44.18 7.77 -40.69
C TYR A 176 45.18 6.73 -41.16
N ILE A 177 46.46 6.86 -40.68
CA ILE A 177 47.56 6.01 -41.14
C ILE A 177 47.75 4.81 -40.22
N ARG A 178 47.56 4.98 -38.91
CA ARG A 178 47.88 3.95 -37.89
C ARG A 178 46.76 3.77 -36.87
N ILE A 179 46.54 2.54 -36.50
CA ILE A 179 45.65 2.13 -35.41
C ILE A 179 46.39 1.16 -34.48
N ARG A 180 45.98 1.13 -33.23
CA ARG A 180 46.35 0.12 -32.26
C ARG A 180 45.16 -0.82 -32.09
N VAL A 181 45.38 -2.10 -32.37
CA VAL A 181 44.37 -3.14 -32.24
C VAL A 181 44.84 -4.14 -31.19
N ASP A 182 44.10 -4.32 -30.15
CA ASP A 182 44.42 -5.24 -29.03
C ASP A 182 45.86 -5.05 -28.51
N ASN A 183 46.28 -3.80 -28.35
CA ASN A 183 47.61 -3.31 -27.95
C ASN A 183 48.73 -3.51 -29.00
N GLU A 184 48.40 -3.96 -30.20
CA GLU A 184 49.38 -4.06 -31.30
C GLU A 184 49.22 -2.90 -32.30
N MET A 185 50.30 -2.21 -32.61
CA MET A 185 50.31 -1.14 -33.61
C MET A 185 50.28 -1.74 -35.03
N ARG A 186 49.32 -1.30 -35.85
CA ARG A 186 49.11 -1.73 -37.23
C ARG A 186 48.87 -0.53 -38.15
N GLU A 187 49.25 -0.68 -39.43
CA GLU A 187 48.88 0.31 -40.43
C GLU A 187 47.46 0.04 -40.97
N VAL A 188 46.67 1.11 -41.12
CA VAL A 188 45.28 0.98 -41.62
C VAL A 188 45.24 0.47 -43.06
N SER A 189 46.39 0.60 -43.81
CA SER A 189 46.59 0.09 -45.18
C SER A 189 46.67 -1.45 -45.21
N GLU A 190 47.08 -2.07 -44.14
CA GLU A 190 47.18 -3.54 -44.06
C GLU A 190 45.83 -4.21 -44.05
N GLU A 191 45.79 -5.49 -44.45
CA GLU A 191 44.57 -6.34 -44.30
C GLU A 191 44.42 -6.81 -42.84
N ILE A 192 43.55 -6.16 -42.08
CA ILE A 192 43.34 -6.47 -40.68
C ILE A 192 42.14 -7.41 -40.54
N LYS A 193 42.38 -8.68 -40.22
CA LYS A 193 41.35 -9.70 -39.97
C LYS A 193 41.16 -9.90 -38.47
N LEU A 194 39.96 -9.57 -37.96
CA LEU A 194 39.58 -9.72 -36.57
C LEU A 194 38.60 -10.88 -36.39
N GLU A 195 38.72 -11.57 -35.27
CA GLU A 195 37.83 -12.70 -34.97
C GLU A 195 36.46 -12.24 -34.50
N LYS A 196 35.41 -12.65 -35.22
CA LYS A 196 34.01 -12.23 -34.95
C LYS A 196 33.54 -12.48 -33.51
N ASN A 197 34.06 -13.51 -32.84
CA ASN A 197 33.60 -13.94 -31.52
C ASN A 197 34.48 -13.44 -30.35
N LYS A 198 35.63 -12.83 -30.64
CA LYS A 198 36.49 -12.19 -29.64
C LYS A 198 36.11 -10.74 -29.41
N LYS A 199 36.44 -10.26 -28.22
CA LYS A 199 36.34 -8.83 -27.89
C LYS A 199 37.62 -8.15 -28.39
N HIS A 200 37.45 -7.07 -29.16
CA HIS A 200 38.52 -6.27 -29.69
C HIS A 200 38.48 -4.84 -29.14
N SER A 201 39.64 -4.23 -29.01
CA SER A 201 39.83 -2.80 -28.75
C SER A 201 40.58 -2.19 -29.92
N ILE A 202 40.03 -1.07 -30.46
CA ILE A 202 40.64 -0.38 -31.61
C ILE A 202 40.78 1.08 -31.21
N GLU A 203 42.01 1.59 -31.28
CA GLU A 203 42.36 2.97 -30.99
C GLU A 203 43.09 3.56 -32.21
N VAL A 204 42.69 4.79 -32.57
CA VAL A 204 43.28 5.48 -33.73
C VAL A 204 44.41 6.39 -33.25
N VAL A 205 45.56 6.32 -33.82
CA VAL A 205 46.69 7.23 -33.56
C VAL A 205 46.40 8.56 -34.23
N ILE A 206 46.16 9.59 -33.46
CA ILE A 206 45.85 10.94 -33.96
C ILE A 206 47.13 11.70 -34.22
N ASP A 207 48.06 11.71 -33.24
CA ASP A 207 49.32 12.40 -33.37
C ASP A 207 50.44 11.73 -32.56
N ARG A 208 51.71 11.96 -32.98
CA ARG A 208 52.94 11.61 -32.28
C ARG A 208 53.75 12.86 -32.01
N VAL A 209 53.88 13.19 -30.75
CA VAL A 209 54.42 14.48 -30.32
C VAL A 209 55.61 14.27 -29.37
N VAL A 210 56.49 15.22 -29.37
CA VAL A 210 57.62 15.29 -28.42
C VAL A 210 57.41 16.55 -27.59
N VAL A 211 57.40 16.42 -26.25
CA VAL A 211 57.27 17.55 -25.32
C VAL A 211 58.44 18.55 -25.55
N LYS A 212 58.12 19.76 -25.93
CA LYS A 212 59.02 20.90 -26.10
C LYS A 212 58.34 22.21 -25.88
N GLU A 213 59.06 23.26 -25.65
CA GLU A 213 58.52 24.61 -25.51
C GLU A 213 57.71 25.03 -26.76
N GLY A 214 56.51 25.63 -26.57
CA GLY A 214 55.63 26.11 -27.65
C GLY A 214 54.75 25.01 -28.28
N ILE A 215 54.70 23.75 -27.77
CA ILE A 215 53.92 22.64 -28.34
C ILE A 215 52.44 22.68 -27.95
N ALA A 216 52.04 23.52 -26.98
CA ALA A 216 50.68 23.53 -26.37
C ALA A 216 49.55 23.64 -27.41
N GLY A 217 49.66 24.51 -28.41
CA GLY A 217 48.63 24.69 -29.45
C GLY A 217 48.40 23.41 -30.26
N ARG A 218 49.49 22.76 -30.75
CA ARG A 218 49.41 21.50 -31.49
C ARG A 218 48.84 20.37 -30.63
N LEU A 219 49.18 20.37 -29.33
CA LEU A 219 48.69 19.37 -28.39
C LEU A 219 47.17 19.55 -28.20
N SER A 220 46.68 20.78 -28.05
CA SER A 220 45.26 21.09 -27.94
C SER A 220 44.48 20.64 -29.18
N ASP A 221 44.93 20.96 -30.38
CA ASP A 221 44.28 20.57 -31.63
C ASP A 221 44.22 19.06 -31.82
N SER A 222 45.33 18.35 -31.47
CA SER A 222 45.38 16.89 -31.53
C SER A 222 44.48 16.22 -30.52
N MET A 223 44.36 16.82 -29.31
CA MET A 223 43.43 16.34 -28.25
C MET A 223 42.00 16.57 -28.62
N GLU A 224 41.63 17.74 -29.16
CA GLU A 224 40.26 17.99 -29.61
C GLU A 224 39.82 17.00 -30.69
N THR A 225 40.72 16.71 -31.66
CA THR A 225 40.48 15.72 -32.69
C THR A 225 40.31 14.32 -32.09
N ALA A 226 41.14 13.95 -31.11
CA ALA A 226 41.08 12.70 -30.41
C ALA A 226 39.79 12.54 -29.60
N LEU A 227 39.33 13.62 -28.91
CA LEU A 227 38.05 13.66 -28.15
C LEU A 227 36.86 13.46 -29.06
N GLN A 228 36.83 14.15 -30.22
CA GLN A 228 35.72 13.99 -31.17
C GLN A 228 35.60 12.53 -31.67
N LEU A 229 36.74 11.94 -32.09
CA LEU A 229 36.77 10.57 -32.61
C LEU A 229 36.53 9.55 -31.53
N GLY A 230 37.12 9.72 -30.34
CA GLY A 230 37.04 8.84 -29.17
C GLY A 230 35.77 9.06 -28.32
N LYS A 231 34.83 9.91 -28.80
CA LYS A 231 33.58 10.24 -28.07
C LYS A 231 33.81 10.71 -26.63
N GLY A 232 34.70 11.72 -26.51
CA GLY A 232 35.06 12.34 -25.23
C GLY A 232 36.12 11.55 -24.42
N LYS A 233 36.82 10.56 -24.99
CA LYS A 233 37.94 9.82 -24.37
C LYS A 233 39.21 9.91 -25.21
N ILE A 234 40.34 10.05 -24.50
CA ILE A 234 41.66 10.04 -25.10
C ILE A 234 42.56 9.11 -24.29
N ILE A 235 43.47 8.46 -24.97
CA ILE A 235 44.59 7.74 -24.36
C ILE A 235 45.88 8.41 -24.82
N VAL A 236 46.72 8.81 -23.88
CA VAL A 236 48.06 9.33 -24.17
C VAL A 236 49.07 8.33 -23.70
N ASP A 237 49.70 7.66 -24.66
CA ASP A 237 50.73 6.70 -24.40
C ASP A 237 52.10 7.43 -24.34
N ILE A 238 52.72 7.43 -23.17
CA ILE A 238 54.05 7.98 -22.95
C ILE A 238 55.07 6.87 -23.22
N ILE A 239 55.67 6.94 -24.38
CA ILE A 239 56.52 5.84 -24.93
C ILE A 239 57.63 5.45 -23.94
N GLY A 240 57.51 4.20 -23.43
CA GLY A 240 58.49 3.63 -22.50
C GLY A 240 58.19 3.91 -21.01
N GLN A 241 57.03 4.54 -20.68
CA GLN A 241 56.64 4.82 -19.33
C GLN A 241 55.20 4.32 -19.04
N GLU A 242 54.23 5.17 -19.05
CA GLU A 242 52.86 4.89 -18.68
C GLU A 242 51.85 5.36 -19.73
N GLU A 243 50.63 4.81 -19.69
CA GLU A 243 49.51 5.33 -20.45
C GLU A 243 48.60 6.19 -19.55
N LEU A 244 48.30 7.40 -19.97
CA LEU A 244 47.35 8.28 -19.33
C LEU A 244 46.00 8.25 -20.08
N THR A 245 44.93 8.00 -19.36
CA THR A 245 43.58 8.11 -19.93
C THR A 245 42.96 9.39 -19.48
N PHE A 246 42.57 10.24 -20.43
CA PHE A 246 41.81 11.47 -20.18
C PHE A 246 40.39 11.31 -20.68
N SER A 247 39.50 12.02 -20.07
CA SER A 247 38.08 12.04 -20.46
C SER A 247 37.46 13.41 -20.26
N GLU A 248 36.77 13.89 -21.26
CA GLU A 248 35.90 15.06 -21.17
C GLU A 248 34.67 14.71 -20.32
N ASN A 249 34.31 13.44 -20.25
CA ASN A 249 33.27 12.92 -19.36
C ASN A 249 33.88 12.57 -17.98
N HIS A 250 33.02 12.54 -16.94
CA HIS A 250 33.44 12.13 -15.61
C HIS A 250 33.91 10.67 -15.58
N ALA A 251 35.23 10.45 -15.57
CA ALA A 251 35.83 9.11 -15.59
C ALA A 251 36.96 8.97 -14.56
N CYS A 252 37.00 7.79 -13.89
CA CYS A 252 38.06 7.46 -12.94
C CYS A 252 39.38 7.18 -13.69
N PRO A 253 40.48 7.86 -13.33
CA PRO A 253 41.76 7.68 -14.01
C PRO A 253 42.37 6.28 -13.76
N ILE A 254 41.98 5.58 -12.69
CA ILE A 254 42.56 4.29 -12.32
C ILE A 254 41.83 3.11 -12.97
N CYS A 255 40.49 3.08 -12.94
CA CYS A 255 39.73 1.91 -13.43
C CYS A 255 38.88 2.19 -14.65
N GLY A 256 38.85 3.42 -15.17
CA GLY A 256 38.05 3.78 -16.33
C GLY A 256 36.51 3.82 -16.06
N PHE A 257 36.08 3.68 -14.81
CA PHE A 257 34.67 3.85 -14.46
C PHE A 257 34.26 5.27 -14.82
N SER A 258 33.23 5.40 -15.64
CA SER A 258 32.76 6.70 -16.15
C SER A 258 31.29 6.88 -15.93
N ILE A 259 30.92 8.12 -15.60
CA ILE A 259 29.53 8.57 -15.47
C ILE A 259 29.26 9.42 -16.70
N GLY A 260 28.12 9.15 -17.38
CA GLY A 260 27.68 9.97 -18.51
C GLY A 260 27.21 11.37 -18.05
N GLU A 261 26.42 12.02 -18.87
CA GLU A 261 25.85 13.33 -18.54
C GLU A 261 25.04 13.28 -17.24
N MET A 262 25.35 14.19 -16.31
CA MET A 262 24.66 14.32 -15.03
C MET A 262 23.34 15.06 -15.21
N GLU A 263 22.36 14.38 -15.80
CA GLU A 263 21.00 14.89 -15.95
C GLU A 263 20.04 14.28 -14.91
N PRO A 264 18.93 14.95 -14.59
CA PRO A 264 17.92 14.41 -13.65
C PRO A 264 17.39 13.02 -14.01
N ARG A 265 17.40 12.64 -15.31
CA ARG A 265 17.00 11.30 -15.77
C ARG A 265 17.95 10.18 -15.30
N LEU A 266 19.22 10.48 -15.03
CA LEU A 266 20.18 9.52 -14.48
C LEU A 266 19.77 9.04 -13.08
N PHE A 267 19.15 9.90 -12.30
CA PHE A 267 18.70 9.63 -10.93
C PHE A 267 17.26 9.13 -10.87
N SER A 268 16.62 8.81 -11.99
CA SER A 268 15.26 8.31 -12.05
C SER A 268 15.23 6.78 -12.18
N PHE A 269 14.69 6.10 -11.18
CA PHE A 269 14.45 4.66 -11.27
C PHE A 269 13.23 4.29 -12.16
N ASN A 270 12.44 5.28 -12.63
CA ASN A 270 11.38 5.09 -13.60
C ASN A 270 11.87 5.27 -15.05
N SER A 271 13.13 5.68 -15.23
CA SER A 271 13.75 5.88 -16.53
C SER A 271 14.78 4.76 -16.82
N PRO A 272 14.85 4.20 -18.03
CA PRO A 272 15.88 3.22 -18.41
C PRO A 272 17.32 3.75 -18.23
N PHE A 273 17.50 5.08 -18.23
CA PHE A 273 18.80 5.71 -18.03
C PHE A 273 19.32 5.56 -16.62
N GLY A 274 18.45 5.58 -15.60
CA GLY A 274 18.83 5.53 -14.19
C GLY A 274 18.46 4.22 -13.50
N ALA A 275 17.47 3.48 -14.01
CA ALA A 275 16.97 2.26 -13.40
C ALA A 275 18.01 1.14 -13.38
N CYS A 276 18.07 0.38 -12.30
CA CYS A 276 18.85 -0.84 -12.22
C CYS A 276 18.38 -1.84 -13.30
N PRO A 277 19.27 -2.31 -14.22
CA PRO A 277 18.86 -3.18 -15.32
C PRO A 277 18.42 -4.59 -14.88
N SER A 278 18.73 -4.98 -13.64
CA SER A 278 18.42 -6.29 -13.09
C SER A 278 17.00 -6.38 -12.51
N CYS A 279 16.43 -5.25 -12.04
CA CYS A 279 15.09 -5.19 -11.46
C CYS A 279 14.21 -4.11 -12.11
N ASP A 280 14.65 -3.50 -13.21
CA ASP A 280 13.94 -2.43 -13.92
C ASP A 280 13.44 -1.30 -13.01
N GLY A 281 14.25 -0.95 -11.99
CA GLY A 281 13.96 0.11 -11.04
C GLY A 281 12.97 -0.26 -9.92
N LEU A 282 12.58 -1.53 -9.78
CA LEU A 282 11.69 -1.99 -8.72
C LEU A 282 12.36 -2.08 -7.35
N GLY A 283 13.69 -2.31 -7.32
CA GLY A 283 14.45 -2.52 -6.09
C GLY A 283 14.33 -3.94 -5.53
N THR A 284 13.28 -4.65 -5.88
CA THR A 284 13.00 -6.02 -5.45
C THR A 284 12.86 -6.94 -6.65
N LYS A 285 12.99 -8.24 -6.40
CA LYS A 285 12.65 -9.31 -7.32
C LYS A 285 11.71 -10.27 -6.66
N LEU A 286 10.71 -10.69 -7.39
CA LEU A 286 9.80 -11.74 -6.95
C LEU A 286 10.48 -13.09 -7.21
N GLU A 287 10.87 -13.79 -6.16
CA GLU A 287 11.53 -15.08 -6.21
C GLU A 287 10.72 -16.12 -5.43
N VAL A 288 10.88 -17.39 -5.84
CA VAL A 288 10.24 -18.49 -5.10
C VAL A 288 10.89 -18.61 -3.72
N ASP A 289 10.09 -18.61 -2.67
CA ASP A 289 10.57 -18.73 -1.29
C ASP A 289 10.50 -20.19 -0.84
N LEU A 290 11.64 -20.73 -0.43
CA LEU A 290 11.76 -22.12 -0.03
C LEU A 290 10.89 -22.46 1.19
N ASP A 291 10.80 -21.55 2.17
CA ASP A 291 9.99 -21.76 3.38
C ASP A 291 8.47 -21.73 3.08
N LEU A 292 8.06 -21.10 1.98
CA LEU A 292 6.67 -21.13 1.52
C LEU A 292 6.39 -22.40 0.70
N VAL A 293 7.38 -22.90 -0.04
CA VAL A 293 7.28 -24.15 -0.81
C VAL A 293 7.31 -25.36 0.11
N ILE A 294 8.17 -25.34 1.14
CA ILE A 294 8.29 -26.37 2.17
C ILE A 294 8.01 -25.75 3.55
N PRO A 295 6.74 -25.55 3.90
CA PRO A 295 6.38 -24.84 5.14
C PRO A 295 6.67 -25.66 6.40
N ASP A 296 6.86 -26.96 6.28
CA ASP A 296 7.10 -27.90 7.38
C ASP A 296 8.16 -28.92 6.98
N TRP A 297 9.37 -28.74 7.48
CA TRP A 297 10.53 -29.60 7.22
C TRP A 297 10.48 -30.94 7.96
N ASP A 298 9.59 -31.08 8.95
CA ASP A 298 9.35 -32.34 9.64
C ASP A 298 8.40 -33.28 8.86
N LYS A 299 7.71 -32.78 7.83
CA LYS A 299 6.92 -33.58 6.91
C LYS A 299 7.79 -34.37 5.95
N THR A 300 7.26 -35.51 5.51
CA THR A 300 7.87 -36.35 4.48
C THR A 300 7.38 -35.95 3.09
N LEU A 301 8.17 -36.24 2.04
CA LEU A 301 7.76 -36.00 0.65
C LEU A 301 6.46 -36.74 0.30
N LYS A 302 6.27 -37.95 0.84
CA LYS A 302 5.05 -38.73 0.67
C LYS A 302 3.82 -38.10 1.33
N LYS A 303 4.00 -37.28 2.38
CA LYS A 303 2.94 -36.54 3.06
C LYS A 303 2.82 -35.10 2.56
N ASN A 304 3.17 -34.86 1.30
CA ASN A 304 3.07 -33.56 0.64
C ASN A 304 3.85 -32.42 1.35
N ALA A 305 5.12 -32.67 1.68
CA ALA A 305 5.99 -31.62 2.21
C ALA A 305 6.14 -30.43 1.26
N ILE A 306 6.05 -30.67 -0.08
CA ILE A 306 6.10 -29.65 -1.12
C ILE A 306 4.67 -29.14 -1.36
N ALA A 307 4.30 -28.04 -0.69
CA ALA A 307 2.93 -27.50 -0.69
C ALA A 307 2.43 -27.09 -2.09
N ALA A 308 3.32 -26.61 -2.96
CA ALA A 308 2.98 -26.19 -4.32
C ALA A 308 2.57 -27.35 -5.26
N TRP A 309 2.89 -28.59 -4.89
CA TRP A 309 2.62 -29.83 -5.65
C TRP A 309 1.64 -30.76 -4.96
N GLU A 310 0.86 -30.23 -4.03
CA GLU A 310 -0.19 -31.00 -3.35
C GLU A 310 -1.26 -31.48 -4.35
N PRO A 311 -1.70 -32.75 -4.31
CA PRO A 311 -2.54 -33.37 -5.34
C PRO A 311 -4.02 -32.95 -5.28
N ILE A 312 -4.30 -31.64 -5.22
CA ILE A 312 -5.67 -31.10 -5.22
C ILE A 312 -6.28 -31.12 -6.63
N SER A 313 -5.44 -31.02 -7.69
CA SER A 313 -5.92 -30.87 -9.07
C SER A 313 -5.23 -31.73 -10.13
N SER A 314 -4.13 -32.40 -9.82
CA SER A 314 -3.40 -33.23 -10.78
C SER A 314 -2.50 -34.27 -10.10
N GLN A 315 -2.53 -35.51 -10.58
CA GLN A 315 -1.64 -36.59 -10.15
C GLN A 315 -0.24 -36.51 -10.81
N TYR A 316 -0.01 -35.57 -11.73
CA TYR A 316 1.23 -35.46 -12.49
C TYR A 316 2.45 -35.18 -11.61
N TYR A 317 2.38 -34.14 -10.75
CA TYR A 317 3.52 -33.74 -9.92
C TYR A 317 3.91 -34.74 -8.84
N PRO A 318 2.98 -35.39 -8.12
CA PRO A 318 3.34 -36.48 -7.21
C PRO A 318 4.06 -37.64 -7.90
N GLN A 319 3.61 -38.04 -9.11
CA GLN A 319 4.26 -39.09 -9.89
C GLN A 319 5.63 -38.65 -10.41
N LEU A 320 5.78 -37.42 -10.85
CA LEU A 320 7.08 -36.85 -11.24
C LEU A 320 8.07 -36.86 -10.08
N LEU A 321 7.65 -36.40 -8.91
CA LEU A 321 8.47 -36.38 -7.70
C LEU A 321 8.92 -37.81 -7.32
N LYS A 322 8.00 -38.78 -7.45
CA LYS A 322 8.30 -40.20 -7.20
C LYS A 322 9.42 -40.70 -8.12
N SER A 323 9.33 -40.45 -9.44
CA SER A 323 10.36 -40.85 -10.42
C SER A 323 11.72 -40.20 -10.16
N VAL A 324 11.70 -38.90 -9.71
CA VAL A 324 12.93 -38.18 -9.30
C VAL A 324 13.56 -38.84 -8.08
N CYS A 325 12.75 -39.18 -7.06
CA CYS A 325 13.23 -39.80 -5.84
C CYS A 325 13.77 -41.22 -6.11
N GLU A 326 13.13 -42.00 -6.98
CA GLU A 326 13.62 -43.32 -7.40
C GLU A 326 14.95 -43.23 -8.16
N HIS A 327 15.12 -42.24 -9.05
CA HIS A 327 16.35 -42.02 -9.81
C HIS A 327 17.54 -41.68 -8.93
N TYR A 328 17.36 -40.82 -7.92
CA TYR A 328 18.44 -40.37 -7.03
C TYR A 328 18.53 -41.15 -5.72
N ASP A 329 17.82 -42.27 -5.60
CA ASP A 329 17.75 -43.08 -4.36
C ASP A 329 17.44 -42.24 -3.11
N ILE A 330 16.29 -41.53 -3.16
CA ILE A 330 15.78 -40.69 -2.06
C ILE A 330 14.60 -41.40 -1.41
N ASP A 331 14.69 -41.68 -0.11
CA ASP A 331 13.54 -42.22 0.63
C ASP A 331 12.50 -41.13 0.87
N MET A 332 11.32 -41.28 0.28
CA MET A 332 10.19 -40.37 0.45
C MET A 332 9.50 -40.46 1.82
N ASN A 333 9.86 -41.40 2.68
CA ASN A 333 9.23 -41.60 3.98
C ASN A 333 9.98 -40.91 5.13
N ILE A 334 11.17 -40.41 4.91
CA ILE A 334 11.93 -39.62 5.90
C ILE A 334 11.52 -38.15 5.89
N PRO A 335 11.62 -37.44 7.02
CA PRO A 335 11.43 -35.98 7.06
C PRO A 335 12.35 -35.27 6.08
N VAL A 336 11.85 -34.19 5.46
CA VAL A 336 12.63 -33.42 4.45
C VAL A 336 13.92 -32.87 5.05
N LYS A 337 13.93 -32.51 6.32
CA LYS A 337 15.14 -32.03 7.03
C LYS A 337 16.26 -33.09 7.11
N ASP A 338 15.93 -34.37 7.02
CA ASP A 338 16.87 -35.49 7.14
C ASP A 338 17.37 -35.98 5.77
N ILE A 339 16.87 -35.42 4.68
CA ILE A 339 17.36 -35.69 3.31
C ILE A 339 18.70 -34.96 3.11
N PRO A 340 19.75 -35.68 2.59
CA PRO A 340 21.03 -35.06 2.29
C PRO A 340 20.89 -33.84 1.36
N GLU A 341 21.66 -32.79 1.64
CA GLU A 341 21.55 -31.49 0.96
C GLU A 341 21.78 -31.60 -0.56
N ASP A 342 22.72 -32.40 -0.99
CA ASP A 342 23.01 -32.69 -2.41
C ASP A 342 21.82 -33.30 -3.15
N LYS A 343 21.14 -34.26 -2.51
CA LYS A 343 19.92 -34.88 -3.02
C LYS A 343 18.73 -33.93 -2.99
N MET A 344 18.59 -33.15 -1.92
CA MET A 344 17.54 -32.13 -1.79
C MET A 344 17.69 -31.04 -2.87
N ASN A 345 18.93 -30.62 -3.16
CA ASN A 345 19.21 -29.67 -4.24
C ASN A 345 18.79 -30.18 -5.62
N LYS A 346 18.85 -31.51 -5.88
CA LYS A 346 18.30 -32.10 -7.11
C LYS A 346 16.78 -31.93 -7.21
N ILE A 347 16.07 -32.10 -6.11
CA ILE A 347 14.61 -31.87 -6.07
C ILE A 347 14.28 -30.39 -6.28
N LEU A 348 15.00 -29.48 -5.62
CA LEU A 348 14.70 -28.06 -5.63
C LEU A 348 15.09 -27.38 -6.94
N TYR A 349 16.29 -27.63 -7.45
CA TYR A 349 16.89 -26.90 -8.58
C TYR A 349 16.98 -27.72 -9.88
N GLY A 350 16.72 -29.04 -9.81
CA GLY A 350 16.63 -29.91 -10.96
C GLY A 350 17.85 -30.78 -11.23
N SER A 351 17.74 -31.61 -12.27
CA SER A 351 18.74 -32.61 -12.67
C SER A 351 19.91 -32.04 -13.52
N GLY A 352 19.86 -30.75 -13.88
CA GLY A 352 20.85 -30.13 -14.76
C GLY A 352 20.80 -30.70 -16.19
N LYS A 353 21.88 -31.38 -16.64
CA LYS A 353 21.95 -32.03 -17.96
C LYS A 353 21.56 -33.51 -17.95
N GLU A 354 21.28 -34.04 -16.78
CA GLU A 354 20.95 -35.47 -16.59
C GLU A 354 19.46 -35.70 -16.90
N LYS A 355 19.18 -36.71 -17.75
CA LYS A 355 17.81 -37.11 -18.06
C LYS A 355 17.31 -38.13 -17.03
N ILE A 356 16.08 -37.90 -16.57
CA ILE A 356 15.39 -38.81 -15.62
C ILE A 356 14.33 -39.57 -16.39
N HIS A 357 14.25 -40.89 -16.16
CA HIS A 357 13.17 -41.67 -16.70
C HIS A 357 11.88 -41.40 -15.89
N PHE A 358 10.92 -40.73 -16.52
CA PHE A 358 9.65 -40.36 -15.96
C PHE A 358 8.55 -41.29 -16.44
N HIS A 359 7.91 -41.95 -15.48
CA HIS A 359 6.78 -42.85 -15.73
C HIS A 359 5.55 -42.28 -15.01
N TYR A 360 4.45 -42.04 -15.74
CA TYR A 360 3.21 -41.58 -15.15
C TYR A 360 1.99 -42.17 -15.84
N VAL A 361 0.90 -42.25 -15.08
CA VAL A 361 -0.42 -42.68 -15.55
C VAL A 361 -1.30 -41.42 -15.60
N ASN A 362 -1.85 -41.11 -16.79
CA ASN A 362 -2.72 -39.97 -16.97
C ASN A 362 -4.11 -40.19 -16.33
N ASP A 363 -4.94 -39.14 -16.28
CA ASP A 363 -6.27 -39.17 -15.67
C ASP A 363 -7.25 -40.18 -16.38
N PHE A 364 -6.89 -40.67 -17.58
CA PHE A 364 -7.63 -41.71 -18.34
C PHE A 364 -7.06 -43.09 -18.12
N GLY A 365 -6.13 -43.29 -17.18
CA GLY A 365 -5.53 -44.57 -16.85
C GLY A 365 -4.48 -45.08 -17.88
N ARG A 366 -4.01 -44.24 -18.83
CA ARG A 366 -3.02 -44.64 -19.82
C ARG A 366 -1.60 -44.40 -19.30
N PRO A 367 -0.69 -45.38 -19.33
CA PRO A 367 0.69 -45.19 -18.93
C PRO A 367 1.48 -44.43 -20.01
N HIS A 368 2.32 -43.52 -19.59
CA HIS A 368 3.27 -42.77 -20.42
C HIS A 368 4.67 -42.90 -19.80
N SER A 369 5.70 -43.03 -20.64
CA SER A 369 7.10 -43.04 -20.21
C SER A 369 7.92 -42.15 -21.13
N SER A 370 8.79 -41.34 -20.58
CA SER A 370 9.69 -40.46 -21.33
C SER A 370 10.94 -40.10 -20.53
N ASP A 371 12.05 -39.89 -21.23
CA ASP A 371 13.26 -39.36 -20.60
C ASP A 371 13.21 -37.81 -20.62
N ILE A 372 13.13 -37.20 -19.48
CA ILE A 372 12.98 -35.74 -19.34
C ILE A 372 14.15 -35.12 -18.57
N LEU A 373 14.42 -33.87 -18.85
CA LEU A 373 15.25 -33.04 -18.00
C LEU A 373 14.38 -32.46 -16.88
N PHE A 374 14.67 -32.83 -15.66
CA PHE A 374 13.91 -32.34 -14.51
C PHE A 374 14.38 -30.93 -14.16
N GLU A 375 13.48 -29.96 -14.27
CA GLU A 375 13.78 -28.54 -14.05
C GLU A 375 13.92 -28.14 -12.57
N GLY A 376 13.42 -28.98 -11.65
CA GLY A 376 13.35 -28.66 -10.22
C GLY A 376 12.08 -27.93 -9.81
N VAL A 377 11.71 -28.09 -8.53
CA VAL A 377 10.47 -27.53 -7.97
C VAL A 377 10.44 -26.01 -8.07
N LEU A 378 11.51 -25.33 -7.64
CA LEU A 378 11.58 -23.87 -7.60
C LEU A 378 11.54 -23.26 -9.01
N ASN A 379 12.30 -23.84 -9.95
CA ASN A 379 12.31 -23.38 -11.33
C ASN A 379 10.96 -23.63 -12.02
N ASN A 380 10.30 -24.75 -11.74
CA ASN A 380 8.95 -25.05 -12.24
C ASN A 380 7.93 -24.00 -11.79
N ILE A 381 7.90 -23.66 -10.49
CA ILE A 381 7.00 -22.64 -9.94
C ILE A 381 7.27 -21.29 -10.58
N ALA A 382 8.55 -20.87 -10.65
CA ALA A 382 8.94 -19.58 -11.24
C ALA A 382 8.52 -19.48 -12.71
N ARG A 383 8.83 -20.52 -13.53
CA ARG A 383 8.44 -20.56 -14.94
C ARG A 383 6.93 -20.52 -15.12
N ARG A 384 6.18 -21.38 -14.42
CA ARG A 384 4.71 -21.44 -14.51
C ARG A 384 4.07 -20.13 -14.10
N HIS A 385 4.57 -19.46 -13.06
CA HIS A 385 4.08 -18.14 -12.63
C HIS A 385 4.28 -17.10 -13.74
N LYS A 386 5.42 -17.15 -14.44
CA LYS A 386 5.74 -16.21 -15.53
C LYS A 386 4.94 -16.48 -16.81
N GLU A 387 4.75 -17.73 -17.19
CA GLU A 387 4.19 -18.12 -18.49
C GLU A 387 2.66 -18.27 -18.49
N THR A 388 2.02 -18.41 -17.32
CA THR A 388 0.57 -18.62 -17.26
C THR A 388 -0.22 -17.42 -17.74
N SER A 389 -1.24 -17.67 -18.58
CA SER A 389 -2.27 -16.70 -18.96
C SER A 389 -3.46 -16.65 -17.99
N SER A 390 -3.54 -17.61 -17.05
CA SER A 390 -4.63 -17.71 -16.06
C SER A 390 -4.30 -16.90 -14.83
N ASP A 391 -5.12 -15.89 -14.51
CA ASP A 391 -4.96 -15.08 -13.29
C ASP A 391 -5.10 -15.91 -12.02
N PHE A 392 -6.00 -16.89 -12.00
CA PHE A 392 -6.15 -17.82 -10.89
C PHE A 392 -4.88 -18.65 -10.63
N THR A 393 -4.26 -19.17 -11.69
CA THR A 393 -3.00 -19.93 -11.58
C THR A 393 -1.86 -19.02 -11.11
N ARG A 394 -1.79 -17.79 -11.64
CA ARG A 394 -0.79 -16.80 -11.23
C ARG A 394 -0.96 -16.43 -9.75
N GLU A 395 -2.18 -16.19 -9.28
CA GLU A 395 -2.47 -15.92 -7.88
C GLU A 395 -2.12 -17.10 -6.97
N THR A 396 -2.44 -18.32 -7.41
CA THR A 396 -2.15 -19.55 -6.65
C THR A 396 -0.64 -19.78 -6.52
N LEU A 397 0.13 -19.64 -7.60
CA LEU A 397 1.58 -19.77 -7.58
C LEU A 397 2.26 -18.60 -6.88
N GLY A 398 1.67 -17.42 -6.94
CA GLY A 398 2.12 -16.21 -6.23
C GLY A 398 2.21 -16.39 -4.72
N LYS A 399 1.42 -17.30 -4.14
CA LYS A 399 1.48 -17.64 -2.70
C LYS A 399 2.82 -18.26 -2.27
N TYR A 400 3.59 -18.80 -3.21
CA TYR A 400 4.91 -19.39 -2.97
C TYR A 400 6.06 -18.46 -3.35
N MET A 401 5.74 -17.21 -3.74
CA MET A 401 6.71 -16.19 -4.11
C MET A 401 6.87 -15.18 -2.99
N ALA A 402 8.10 -14.69 -2.80
CA ALA A 402 8.41 -13.59 -1.88
C ALA A 402 9.22 -12.52 -2.60
N GLU A 403 8.99 -11.27 -2.23
CA GLU A 403 9.79 -10.14 -2.70
C GLU A 403 11.11 -10.12 -1.93
N LYS A 404 12.23 -10.25 -2.65
CA LYS A 404 13.59 -10.11 -2.09
C LYS A 404 14.28 -8.89 -2.66
N ALA A 405 15.15 -8.26 -1.87
CA ALA A 405 15.96 -7.16 -2.37
C ALA A 405 16.78 -7.58 -3.59
N CYS A 406 16.78 -6.77 -4.62
CA CYS A 406 17.54 -7.04 -5.85
C CYS A 406 19.03 -7.21 -5.54
N PRO A 407 19.69 -8.31 -5.91
CA PRO A 407 21.08 -8.57 -5.56
C PRO A 407 22.06 -7.56 -6.19
N THR A 408 21.70 -6.96 -7.32
CA THR A 408 22.57 -5.99 -8.04
C THR A 408 22.50 -4.61 -7.40
N CYS A 409 21.33 -4.08 -7.13
CA CYS A 409 21.17 -2.74 -6.55
C CYS A 409 20.94 -2.75 -5.04
N LYS A 410 20.79 -3.92 -4.40
CA LYS A 410 20.57 -4.08 -2.95
C LYS A 410 19.36 -3.29 -2.42
N GLY A 411 18.31 -3.15 -3.24
CA GLY A 411 17.12 -2.38 -2.89
C GLY A 411 17.10 -0.92 -3.38
N HIS A 412 18.25 -0.35 -3.75
CA HIS A 412 18.39 1.07 -4.10
C HIS A 412 17.76 1.49 -5.44
N ARG A 413 17.23 0.57 -6.25
CA ARG A 413 16.48 0.81 -7.50
C ARG A 413 17.30 1.39 -8.65
N LEU A 414 18.46 2.01 -8.40
CA LEU A 414 19.28 2.76 -9.35
C LEU A 414 20.50 1.98 -9.82
N LYS A 415 21.02 2.36 -11.00
CA LYS A 415 22.31 1.91 -11.52
C LYS A 415 23.49 2.32 -10.63
N GLU A 416 24.61 1.68 -10.79
CA GLU A 416 25.86 2.00 -10.08
C GLU A 416 26.34 3.43 -10.37
N GLU A 417 26.23 3.89 -11.63
CA GLU A 417 26.62 5.23 -12.04
C GLU A 417 25.81 6.33 -11.30
N ALA A 418 24.51 6.14 -11.13
CA ALA A 418 23.67 7.07 -10.39
C ALA A 418 23.99 7.08 -8.88
N ARG A 419 24.38 5.92 -8.32
CA ARG A 419 24.78 5.79 -6.91
C ARG A 419 26.21 6.26 -6.64
N ALA A 420 26.99 6.44 -7.69
CA ALA A 420 28.34 6.95 -7.61
C ALA A 420 28.41 8.49 -7.49
N VAL A 421 27.27 9.18 -7.59
CA VAL A 421 27.18 10.63 -7.37
C VAL A 421 26.75 10.91 -5.94
N LEU A 422 27.55 11.68 -5.21
CA LEU A 422 27.38 11.91 -3.78
C LEU A 422 27.13 13.39 -3.47
N ILE A 423 26.34 13.67 -2.45
CA ILE A 423 26.25 14.97 -1.78
C ILE A 423 26.51 14.69 -0.30
N ASP A 424 27.47 15.38 0.30
CA ASP A 424 27.93 15.15 1.68
C ASP A 424 28.19 13.66 1.98
N GLY A 425 28.80 12.95 1.03
CA GLY A 425 29.15 11.53 1.13
C GLY A 425 28.01 10.53 0.92
N LEU A 426 26.79 11.00 0.64
CA LEU A 426 25.60 10.15 0.47
C LEU A 426 25.05 10.20 -0.96
N HIS A 427 24.68 9.04 -1.51
CA HIS A 427 23.95 8.98 -2.77
C HIS A 427 22.44 9.16 -2.55
N VAL A 428 21.71 9.51 -3.61
CA VAL A 428 20.28 9.85 -3.53
C VAL A 428 19.42 8.76 -2.84
N SER A 429 19.74 7.48 -3.03
CA SER A 429 18.99 6.40 -2.40
C SER A 429 19.21 6.34 -0.89
N ASN A 430 20.40 6.69 -0.37
CA ASN A 430 20.63 6.80 1.08
C ASN A 430 19.73 7.88 1.69
N VAL A 431 19.68 9.05 1.02
CA VAL A 431 18.81 10.15 1.48
C VAL A 431 17.34 9.78 1.44
N THR A 432 16.90 9.00 0.45
CA THR A 432 15.51 8.53 0.42
C THR A 432 15.20 7.46 1.48
N ASP A 433 16.20 6.76 2.01
CA ASP A 433 16.02 5.79 3.08
C ASP A 433 15.90 6.46 4.47
N PHE A 434 16.21 7.75 4.57
CA PHE A 434 15.95 8.51 5.79
C PHE A 434 14.45 8.61 6.09
N SER A 435 14.11 8.62 7.37
CA SER A 435 12.80 9.11 7.82
C SER A 435 12.67 10.61 7.52
N VAL A 436 11.42 11.10 7.46
CA VAL A 436 11.17 12.55 7.24
C VAL A 436 11.95 13.39 8.27
N THR A 437 11.94 12.99 9.54
CA THR A 437 12.71 13.69 10.61
C THR A 437 14.21 13.73 10.31
N GLU A 438 14.81 12.59 9.90
CA GLU A 438 16.24 12.51 9.57
C GLU A 438 16.56 13.31 8.31
N ALA A 439 15.67 13.28 7.30
CA ALA A 439 15.82 14.06 6.08
C ALA A 439 15.81 15.57 6.38
N VAL A 440 14.89 16.04 7.25
CA VAL A 440 14.86 17.45 7.72
C VAL A 440 16.19 17.82 8.40
N ALA A 441 16.69 16.96 9.28
CA ALA A 441 17.95 17.21 9.98
C ALA A 441 19.14 17.23 9.00
N PHE A 442 19.18 16.31 8.03
CA PHE A 442 20.21 16.25 6.99
C PHE A 442 20.25 17.55 6.17
N PHE A 443 19.12 17.99 5.62
CA PHE A 443 19.08 19.20 4.77
C PHE A 443 19.35 20.49 5.54
N LYS A 444 19.02 20.55 6.85
CA LYS A 444 19.38 21.68 7.72
C LYS A 444 20.88 21.81 7.97
N ASN A 445 21.57 20.67 8.06
CA ASN A 445 23.00 20.60 8.42
C ASN A 445 23.92 20.41 7.22
N LEU A 446 23.39 20.43 6.00
CA LEU A 446 24.10 20.14 4.76
C LEU A 446 25.23 21.15 4.54
N LYS A 447 26.45 20.66 4.39
CA LYS A 447 27.63 21.49 4.15
C LYS A 447 27.83 21.69 2.66
N LEU A 448 27.64 22.91 2.21
CA LEU A 448 27.78 23.30 0.81
C LEU A 448 28.75 24.46 0.68
N THR A 449 29.48 24.50 -0.44
CA THR A 449 30.26 25.67 -0.86
C THR A 449 29.34 26.84 -1.21
N GLU A 450 29.83 28.06 -1.23
CA GLU A 450 29.04 29.27 -1.60
C GLU A 450 28.39 29.13 -2.99
N LYS A 451 29.09 28.53 -3.94
CA LYS A 451 28.60 28.28 -5.30
C LYS A 451 27.43 27.28 -5.29
N GLU A 452 27.59 26.17 -4.58
CA GLU A 452 26.55 25.14 -4.47
C GLU A 452 25.32 25.67 -3.72
N GLN A 453 25.54 26.48 -2.69
CA GLN A 453 24.48 27.13 -1.93
C GLN A 453 23.62 28.03 -2.80
N GLN A 454 24.24 28.81 -3.70
CA GLN A 454 23.51 29.63 -4.66
C GLN A 454 22.70 28.80 -5.66
N ILE A 455 23.29 27.72 -6.19
CA ILE A 455 22.62 26.82 -7.14
C ILE A 455 21.46 26.08 -6.48
N ALA A 456 21.67 25.56 -5.28
CA ALA A 456 20.71 24.69 -4.58
C ALA A 456 19.62 25.46 -3.83
N LYS A 457 19.75 26.75 -3.57
CA LYS A 457 18.89 27.55 -2.70
C LYS A 457 17.38 27.32 -2.90
N MET A 458 16.91 27.40 -4.15
CA MET A 458 15.48 27.24 -4.46
C MET A 458 15.05 25.78 -4.33
N ILE A 459 15.91 24.83 -4.72
CA ILE A 459 15.64 23.40 -4.64
C ILE A 459 15.52 22.97 -3.18
N LEU A 460 16.48 23.40 -2.35
CA LEU A 460 16.49 23.07 -0.91
C LEU A 460 15.28 23.65 -0.18
N LYS A 461 14.85 24.88 -0.56
CA LYS A 461 13.64 25.48 0.00
C LYS A 461 12.40 24.62 -0.30
N GLU A 462 12.25 24.14 -1.52
CA GLU A 462 11.11 23.30 -1.92
C GLU A 462 11.15 21.93 -1.22
N ILE A 463 12.33 21.32 -1.08
CA ILE A 463 12.50 20.08 -0.33
C ILE A 463 12.13 20.28 1.15
N ALA A 464 12.65 21.36 1.76
CA ALA A 464 12.40 21.65 3.17
C ALA A 464 10.91 21.89 3.44
N ASN A 465 10.22 22.67 2.61
CA ASN A 465 8.79 22.92 2.74
C ASN A 465 7.98 21.62 2.69
N ARG A 466 8.24 20.74 1.70
CA ARG A 466 7.51 19.48 1.54
C ARG A 466 7.78 18.50 2.69
N LEU A 467 9.00 18.44 3.20
CA LEU A 467 9.34 17.63 4.36
C LEU A 467 8.63 18.16 5.62
N GLU A 468 8.60 19.47 5.82
CA GLU A 468 7.89 20.09 6.96
C GLU A 468 6.39 19.81 6.90
N PHE A 469 5.76 19.78 5.71
CA PHE A 469 4.36 19.42 5.60
C PHE A 469 4.09 17.96 5.96
N LEU A 470 4.99 17.05 5.60
CA LEU A 470 4.88 15.64 6.02
C LEU A 470 5.01 15.49 7.54
N ASP A 471 5.90 16.25 8.17
CA ASP A 471 6.07 16.27 9.62
C ASP A 471 4.81 16.82 10.32
N ASN A 472 4.26 17.93 9.82
CA ASN A 472 3.06 18.57 10.38
C ASN A 472 1.80 17.70 10.32
N VAL A 473 1.69 16.77 9.36
CA VAL A 473 0.57 15.82 9.31
C VAL A 473 0.85 14.51 10.07
N GLY A 474 1.93 14.46 10.88
CA GLY A 474 2.28 13.30 11.71
C GLY A 474 2.81 12.10 10.91
N LEU A 475 3.54 12.35 9.81
CA LEU A 475 4.19 11.33 8.98
C LEU A 475 5.73 11.39 9.11
N ASP A 476 6.23 11.91 10.19
CA ASP A 476 7.63 12.11 10.54
C ASP A 476 8.46 10.81 10.51
N TYR A 477 7.84 9.69 10.81
CA TYR A 477 8.46 8.36 10.83
C TYR A 477 8.58 7.67 9.46
N LEU A 478 7.91 8.16 8.40
CA LEU A 478 7.96 7.53 7.08
C LEU A 478 9.30 7.79 6.39
N THR A 479 9.80 6.78 5.67
CA THR A 479 10.94 6.94 4.76
C THR A 479 10.47 7.35 3.36
N LEU A 480 11.24 8.19 2.66
CA LEU A 480 10.90 8.62 1.29
C LEU A 480 10.94 7.47 0.28
N SER A 481 11.74 6.42 0.55
CA SER A 481 11.86 5.21 -0.29
C SER A 481 10.69 4.24 -0.12
N ARG A 482 9.85 4.38 0.93
CA ARG A 482 8.75 3.47 1.23
C ARG A 482 7.77 3.42 0.06
N SER A 483 7.42 2.21 -0.37
CA SER A 483 6.47 1.99 -1.47
C SER A 483 5.07 2.48 -1.09
N ALA A 484 4.42 3.22 -1.99
CA ALA A 484 3.06 3.73 -1.78
C ALA A 484 2.02 2.60 -1.60
N GLY A 485 2.27 1.42 -2.17
CA GLY A 485 1.40 0.25 -2.00
C GLY A 485 1.43 -0.38 -0.60
N THR A 486 2.40 -0.01 0.25
CA THR A 486 2.52 -0.50 1.64
C THR A 486 1.96 0.47 2.67
N LEU A 487 1.44 1.62 2.23
CA LEU A 487 0.85 2.62 3.09
C LEU A 487 -0.56 2.21 3.54
N SER A 488 -0.91 2.52 4.77
CA SER A 488 -2.30 2.47 5.21
C SER A 488 -3.14 3.52 4.48
N GLY A 489 -4.47 3.37 4.48
CA GLY A 489 -5.38 4.34 3.87
C GLY A 489 -5.17 5.76 4.44
N GLY A 490 -5.07 5.89 5.76
CA GLY A 490 -4.82 7.16 6.43
C GLY A 490 -3.44 7.76 6.13
N GLU A 491 -2.36 6.95 6.06
CA GLU A 491 -1.03 7.43 5.65
C GLU A 491 -1.05 8.00 4.22
N ALA A 492 -1.68 7.29 3.28
CA ALA A 492 -1.78 7.73 1.89
C ALA A 492 -2.61 9.02 1.75
N GLN A 493 -3.69 9.15 2.51
CA GLN A 493 -4.53 10.34 2.53
C GLN A 493 -3.76 11.55 3.09
N ARG A 494 -3.02 11.40 4.19
CA ARG A 494 -2.21 12.46 4.78
C ARG A 494 -1.04 12.88 3.88
N ILE A 495 -0.43 11.97 3.13
CA ILE A 495 0.55 12.33 2.10
C ILE A 495 -0.08 13.25 1.05
N ARG A 496 -1.29 12.95 0.59
CA ARG A 496 -1.99 13.83 -0.36
C ARG A 496 -2.32 15.17 0.27
N LEU A 497 -2.79 15.17 1.52
CA LEU A 497 -3.05 16.40 2.26
C LEU A 497 -1.79 17.26 2.35
N ALA A 498 -0.65 16.69 2.75
CA ALA A 498 0.64 17.37 2.80
C ALA A 498 1.05 17.95 1.43
N THR A 499 0.85 17.21 0.35
CA THR A 499 1.15 17.65 -1.02
C THR A 499 0.27 18.84 -1.42
N GLN A 500 -1.02 18.84 -1.07
CA GLN A 500 -1.95 19.94 -1.38
C GLN A 500 -1.63 21.21 -0.57
N ILE A 501 -1.27 21.06 0.69
CA ILE A 501 -0.81 22.18 1.52
C ILE A 501 0.44 22.82 0.90
N GLY A 502 1.36 21.98 0.41
CA GLY A 502 2.58 22.42 -0.27
C GLY A 502 2.35 23.26 -1.51
N SER A 503 1.19 23.12 -2.17
CA SER A 503 0.82 23.93 -3.33
C SER A 503 0.43 25.37 -2.98
N ALA A 504 0.18 25.67 -1.69
CA ALA A 504 -0.22 26.98 -1.16
C ALA A 504 -1.36 27.65 -1.95
N LEU A 505 -2.31 26.86 -2.44
CA LEU A 505 -3.48 27.36 -3.17
C LEU A 505 -4.41 28.13 -2.23
N THR A 506 -4.98 29.21 -2.74
CA THR A 506 -5.92 30.08 -2.03
C THR A 506 -7.26 30.13 -2.74
N GLY A 507 -8.37 30.32 -1.98
CA GLY A 507 -9.72 30.40 -2.54
C GLY A 507 -10.26 29.08 -3.09
N VAL A 508 -9.71 27.96 -2.68
CA VAL A 508 -10.09 26.59 -3.10
C VAL A 508 -11.06 25.98 -2.10
N LEU A 509 -11.94 25.10 -2.61
CA LEU A 509 -12.79 24.24 -1.79
C LEU A 509 -12.12 22.88 -1.65
N TYR A 510 -11.71 22.52 -0.44
CA TYR A 510 -11.20 21.20 -0.11
C TYR A 510 -12.32 20.35 0.49
N VAL A 511 -12.48 19.12 -0.01
CA VAL A 511 -13.41 18.13 0.52
C VAL A 511 -12.60 16.93 1.01
N LEU A 512 -12.63 16.66 2.32
CA LEU A 512 -11.83 15.63 2.98
C LEU A 512 -12.73 14.55 3.59
N ASP A 513 -12.33 13.27 3.45
CA ASP A 513 -13.04 12.11 3.99
C ASP A 513 -12.27 11.55 5.18
N GLU A 514 -12.75 11.76 6.40
CA GLU A 514 -12.21 11.23 7.65
C GLU A 514 -10.67 11.33 7.78
N PRO A 515 -10.07 12.52 7.71
CA PRO A 515 -8.62 12.66 7.71
C PRO A 515 -7.96 12.27 9.04
N SER A 516 -8.71 12.18 10.16
CA SER A 516 -8.23 11.74 11.48
C SER A 516 -8.07 10.23 11.61
N ILE A 517 -8.43 9.46 10.59
CA ILE A 517 -8.48 8.00 10.64
C ILE A 517 -7.12 7.36 10.97
N GLY A 518 -7.09 6.42 11.93
CA GLY A 518 -5.87 5.73 12.34
C GLY A 518 -4.85 6.63 13.04
N LEU A 519 -5.25 7.83 13.50
CA LEU A 519 -4.41 8.73 14.27
C LEU A 519 -4.56 8.51 15.77
N HIS A 520 -3.42 8.54 16.44
CA HIS A 520 -3.40 8.79 17.87
C HIS A 520 -3.79 10.25 18.17
N GLN A 521 -4.41 10.53 19.32
CA GLN A 521 -4.89 11.88 19.66
C GLN A 521 -3.80 12.96 19.53
N ARG A 522 -2.56 12.65 19.90
CA ARG A 522 -1.40 13.54 19.73
C ARG A 522 -1.21 13.97 18.25
N ASP A 523 -1.36 13.03 17.33
CA ASP A 523 -1.16 13.29 15.91
C ASP A 523 -2.39 13.99 15.31
N ASN A 524 -3.57 13.74 15.89
CA ASN A 524 -4.81 14.43 15.54
C ASN A 524 -4.75 15.93 15.88
N ASP A 525 -4.18 16.31 17.02
CA ASP A 525 -3.97 17.73 17.38
C ASP A 525 -3.17 18.46 16.30
N ARG A 526 -2.09 17.84 15.77
CA ARG A 526 -1.28 18.40 14.67
C ARG A 526 -2.08 18.52 13.37
N LEU A 527 -2.90 17.52 13.06
CA LEU A 527 -3.78 17.55 11.90
C LEU A 527 -4.78 18.72 11.99
N ILE A 528 -5.42 18.90 13.13
CA ILE A 528 -6.38 20.02 13.35
C ILE A 528 -5.69 21.38 13.15
N GLU A 529 -4.49 21.58 13.68
CA GLU A 529 -3.72 22.80 13.45
C GLU A 529 -3.41 23.00 11.95
N THR A 530 -3.10 21.93 11.25
CA THR A 530 -2.84 21.95 9.81
C THR A 530 -4.08 22.35 9.01
N LEU A 531 -5.26 21.80 9.35
CA LEU A 531 -6.53 22.16 8.72
C LEU A 531 -6.89 23.64 8.97
N LYS A 532 -6.64 24.14 10.19
CA LYS A 532 -6.83 25.56 10.51
C LYS A 532 -5.90 26.46 9.70
N ARG A 533 -4.64 26.11 9.53
CA ARG A 533 -3.70 26.84 8.64
C ARG A 533 -4.18 26.87 7.20
N MET A 534 -4.69 25.75 6.66
CA MET A 534 -5.26 25.73 5.30
C MET A 534 -6.45 26.67 5.17
N ARG A 535 -7.35 26.69 6.15
CA ARG A 535 -8.48 27.64 6.22
C ARG A 535 -7.98 29.09 6.18
N ASP A 536 -6.95 29.39 6.96
CA ASP A 536 -6.40 30.75 7.12
C ASP A 536 -5.75 31.28 5.82
N PHE A 537 -5.56 30.43 4.80
CA PHE A 537 -5.22 30.82 3.42
C PHE A 537 -6.46 31.12 2.55
N ASP A 538 -7.57 31.55 3.15
CA ASP A 538 -8.85 31.84 2.47
C ASP A 538 -9.47 30.65 1.75
N ASN A 539 -9.18 29.43 2.19
CA ASN A 539 -9.80 28.22 1.66
C ASN A 539 -11.05 27.82 2.46
N THR A 540 -11.97 27.19 1.77
CA THR A 540 -13.12 26.54 2.39
C THR A 540 -12.81 25.05 2.55
N LEU A 541 -12.90 24.54 3.78
CA LEU A 541 -12.68 23.12 4.06
C LEU A 541 -13.99 22.47 4.47
N ILE A 542 -14.41 21.45 3.73
CA ILE A 542 -15.53 20.57 4.10
C ILE A 542 -14.94 19.23 4.49
N VAL A 543 -15.09 18.85 5.75
CA VAL A 543 -14.50 17.64 6.33
C VAL A 543 -15.61 16.72 6.81
N VAL A 544 -15.68 15.53 6.28
CA VAL A 544 -16.55 14.46 6.84
C VAL A 544 -15.79 13.87 8.01
N GLU A 545 -16.33 13.98 9.23
CA GLU A 545 -15.63 13.55 10.45
C GLU A 545 -16.55 13.04 11.56
N HIS A 546 -15.93 12.21 12.42
CA HIS A 546 -16.57 11.62 13.59
C HIS A 546 -15.75 11.86 14.89
N ASP A 547 -14.57 12.42 14.78
CA ASP A 547 -13.69 12.70 15.92
C ASP A 547 -14.19 13.90 16.73
N GLU A 548 -14.30 13.75 18.07
CA GLU A 548 -14.83 14.76 18.99
C GLU A 548 -14.00 16.06 18.94
N ASP A 549 -12.65 15.94 18.93
CA ASP A 549 -11.76 17.09 18.98
C ASP A 549 -11.81 17.89 17.67
N THR A 550 -11.88 17.21 16.54
CA THR A 550 -12.01 17.84 15.21
C THR A 550 -13.36 18.57 15.08
N MET A 551 -14.45 17.96 15.56
CA MET A 551 -15.79 18.58 15.55
C MET A 551 -15.83 19.82 16.43
N LEU A 552 -15.24 19.79 17.63
CA LEU A 552 -15.16 20.95 18.56
C LEU A 552 -14.24 22.05 18.06
N ALA A 553 -13.22 21.70 17.25
CA ALA A 553 -12.28 22.67 16.66
C ALA A 553 -12.81 23.32 15.38
N ALA A 554 -13.94 22.86 14.83
CA ALA A 554 -14.54 23.40 13.62
C ALA A 554 -15.14 24.79 13.83
N ASP A 555 -15.16 25.61 12.79
CA ASP A 555 -15.89 26.87 12.78
C ASP A 555 -17.40 26.66 12.61
N TRP A 556 -17.77 25.56 11.93
CA TRP A 556 -19.15 25.26 11.57
C TRP A 556 -19.40 23.76 11.56
N LEU A 557 -20.52 23.31 12.05
CA LEU A 557 -20.87 21.88 12.15
C LEU A 557 -22.22 21.63 11.47
N ILE A 558 -22.26 20.66 10.56
CA ILE A 558 -23.46 20.21 9.88
C ILE A 558 -23.75 18.78 10.30
N ASP A 559 -24.83 18.56 11.03
CA ASP A 559 -25.28 17.23 11.47
C ASP A 559 -26.35 16.70 10.54
N ILE A 560 -26.09 15.51 9.94
CA ILE A 560 -26.97 14.86 8.96
C ILE A 560 -27.57 13.62 9.58
N GLY A 561 -28.89 13.54 9.58
CA GLY A 561 -29.62 12.49 10.24
C GLY A 561 -31.08 12.40 9.79
N PRO A 562 -32.01 12.06 10.73
CA PRO A 562 -31.75 11.64 12.12
C PRO A 562 -31.23 10.20 12.25
N GLY A 563 -31.38 9.36 11.21
CA GLY A 563 -30.98 7.96 11.16
C GLY A 563 -30.01 7.66 10.03
N ALA A 564 -29.93 6.39 9.62
CA ALA A 564 -29.14 5.91 8.51
C ALA A 564 -30.03 5.45 7.34
N GLY A 565 -29.50 5.41 6.12
CA GLY A 565 -30.24 5.00 4.92
C GLY A 565 -31.46 5.89 4.66
N GLU A 566 -32.64 5.32 4.47
CA GLU A 566 -33.89 6.08 4.24
C GLU A 566 -34.35 6.90 5.47
N HIS A 567 -33.88 6.54 6.65
CA HIS A 567 -34.16 7.30 7.86
C HIS A 567 -33.17 8.46 8.07
N GLY A 568 -32.20 8.61 7.17
CA GLY A 568 -31.24 9.72 7.10
C GLY A 568 -31.60 10.75 6.04
N GLY A 569 -30.59 11.51 5.61
CA GLY A 569 -30.68 12.41 4.47
C GLY A 569 -31.31 13.77 4.76
N GLU A 570 -31.49 14.13 6.03
CA GLU A 570 -32.03 15.43 6.46
C GLU A 570 -30.96 16.23 7.24
N ILE A 571 -30.96 17.54 7.12
CA ILE A 571 -30.12 18.42 7.95
C ILE A 571 -30.78 18.62 9.31
N ILE A 572 -30.15 18.13 10.36
CA ILE A 572 -30.65 18.25 11.75
C ILE A 572 -30.12 19.52 12.40
N ALA A 573 -28.87 19.90 12.09
CA ALA A 573 -28.27 21.13 12.58
C ALA A 573 -27.29 21.68 11.53
N ASN A 574 -27.18 23.00 11.45
CA ASN A 574 -26.28 23.72 10.53
C ASN A 574 -25.85 25.01 11.21
N ASP A 575 -24.96 24.91 12.19
CA ASP A 575 -24.61 25.97 13.12
C ASP A 575 -23.19 25.80 13.67
N PRO A 576 -22.62 26.79 14.38
CA PRO A 576 -21.39 26.60 15.16
C PRO A 576 -21.52 25.46 16.19
N PRO A 577 -20.42 24.77 16.56
CA PRO A 577 -20.47 23.61 17.47
C PRO A 577 -21.18 23.87 18.81
N ASP A 578 -21.00 25.05 19.40
CA ASP A 578 -21.61 25.45 20.66
C ASP A 578 -23.16 25.53 20.59
N VAL A 579 -23.70 25.91 19.43
CA VAL A 579 -25.17 25.94 19.18
C VAL A 579 -25.68 24.52 18.92
N VAL A 580 -24.94 23.72 18.12
CA VAL A 580 -25.31 22.31 17.85
C VAL A 580 -25.36 21.48 19.14
N MET A 581 -24.46 21.72 20.10
CA MET A 581 -24.46 21.06 21.41
C MET A 581 -25.73 21.32 22.23
N GLN A 582 -26.44 22.39 21.96
CA GLN A 582 -27.71 22.74 22.62
C GLN A 582 -28.91 22.09 21.94
N ASN A 583 -28.82 21.69 20.69
CA ASN A 583 -29.88 21.07 19.93
C ASN A 583 -30.14 19.64 20.43
N GLN A 584 -31.34 19.40 21.00
CA GLN A 584 -31.72 18.10 21.55
C GLN A 584 -32.01 17.05 20.45
N ASN A 585 -32.37 17.48 19.25
CA ASN A 585 -32.63 16.60 18.12
C ASN A 585 -31.33 16.09 17.44
N SER A 586 -30.22 16.80 17.64
CA SER A 586 -28.92 16.38 17.15
C SER A 586 -28.34 15.32 18.07
N LEU A 587 -28.16 14.11 17.52
CA LEU A 587 -27.51 13.01 18.22
C LEU A 587 -26.03 13.37 18.49
N THR A 588 -25.34 13.93 17.51
CA THR A 588 -23.96 14.44 17.64
C THR A 588 -23.89 15.50 18.73
N GLY A 589 -24.82 16.50 18.74
CA GLY A 589 -24.84 17.54 19.77
C GLY A 589 -25.04 16.97 21.18
N ARG A 590 -25.81 15.90 21.34
CA ARG A 590 -25.98 15.20 22.62
C ARG A 590 -24.71 14.53 23.11
N TYR A 591 -23.92 13.92 22.20
CA TYR A 591 -22.61 13.32 22.54
C TYR A 591 -21.57 14.41 22.88
N LEU A 592 -21.45 15.44 22.05
CA LEU A 592 -20.52 16.56 22.30
C LEU A 592 -20.82 17.29 23.62
N SER A 593 -22.09 17.52 23.94
CA SER A 593 -22.51 18.16 25.22
C SER A 593 -22.36 17.23 26.44
N GLY A 594 -22.12 15.93 26.23
CA GLY A 594 -22.00 14.92 27.29
C GLY A 594 -23.35 14.49 27.90
N LYS A 595 -24.48 14.87 27.26
CA LYS A 595 -25.80 14.30 27.62
C LYS A 595 -25.85 12.81 27.35
N ASP A 596 -25.28 12.38 26.20
CA ASP A 596 -25.03 10.99 25.90
C ASP A 596 -23.50 10.75 25.88
N PHE A 597 -23.07 9.58 26.32
CA PHE A 597 -21.68 9.15 26.33
C PHE A 597 -21.59 7.65 26.53
N ILE A 598 -20.44 7.07 26.19
CA ILE A 598 -20.12 5.67 26.45
C ILE A 598 -19.55 5.60 27.87
N PRO A 599 -20.22 4.93 28.83
CA PRO A 599 -19.78 4.91 30.22
C PRO A 599 -18.52 4.06 30.39
N VAL A 600 -17.68 4.44 31.36
CA VAL A 600 -16.57 3.61 31.81
C VAL A 600 -17.13 2.38 32.54
N PRO A 601 -16.69 1.14 32.26
CA PRO A 601 -17.11 -0.03 32.98
C PRO A 601 -16.87 0.09 34.49
N THR A 602 -17.86 -0.20 35.31
CA THR A 602 -17.76 -0.15 36.77
C THR A 602 -16.88 -1.27 37.32
N THR A 603 -16.86 -2.39 36.66
CA THR A 603 -16.04 -3.57 36.98
C THR A 603 -15.33 -4.06 35.74
N ARG A 604 -14.05 -4.43 35.88
CA ARG A 604 -13.28 -5.05 34.79
C ARG A 604 -13.08 -6.52 35.05
N ARG A 605 -13.06 -7.32 33.97
CA ARG A 605 -12.70 -8.72 34.07
C ARG A 605 -11.26 -8.86 34.50
N LYS A 606 -10.98 -9.82 35.37
CA LYS A 606 -9.61 -10.10 35.85
C LYS A 606 -8.93 -11.11 34.94
N ALA A 607 -7.67 -10.87 34.62
CA ALA A 607 -6.83 -11.81 33.90
C ALA A 607 -6.66 -13.09 34.75
N ASP A 608 -6.83 -14.25 34.15
CA ASP A 608 -6.48 -15.52 34.71
C ASP A 608 -5.02 -15.91 34.38
N LYS A 609 -4.64 -17.19 34.60
CA LYS A 609 -3.30 -17.67 34.29
C LYS A 609 -3.03 -17.89 32.79
N ARG A 610 -4.08 -17.89 31.95
CA ARG A 610 -3.99 -18.13 30.51
C ARG A 610 -3.54 -16.86 29.79
N LYS A 611 -2.47 -16.96 29.03
CA LYS A 611 -1.91 -15.84 28.29
C LYS A 611 -1.11 -16.32 27.09
N ILE A 612 -1.08 -15.52 26.03
CA ILE A 612 -0.09 -15.64 24.96
C ILE A 612 1.14 -14.82 25.38
N GLU A 613 2.32 -15.42 25.28
CA GLU A 613 3.58 -14.70 25.48
C GLU A 613 4.34 -14.64 24.16
N ILE A 614 4.54 -13.42 23.64
CA ILE A 614 5.43 -13.16 22.51
C ILE A 614 6.79 -12.81 23.11
N LEU A 615 7.84 -13.50 22.68
CA LEU A 615 9.21 -13.28 23.16
C LEU A 615 10.10 -12.84 22.00
N GLY A 616 10.78 -11.73 22.18
CA GLY A 616 11.83 -11.27 21.28
C GLY A 616 11.33 -10.88 19.88
N ALA A 617 10.22 -10.18 19.78
CA ALA A 617 9.71 -9.63 18.51
C ALA A 617 10.66 -8.55 17.97
N ALA A 618 11.18 -8.73 16.76
CA ALA A 618 12.22 -7.90 16.17
C ALA A 618 12.02 -7.66 14.67
N GLU A 619 10.78 -7.67 14.19
CA GLU A 619 10.43 -7.34 12.80
C GLU A 619 10.25 -5.82 12.65
N ASN A 620 10.64 -5.27 11.52
CA ASN A 620 10.60 -3.85 11.20
C ASN A 620 11.26 -3.00 12.32
N ASN A 621 10.51 -2.07 12.92
CA ASN A 621 11.03 -1.19 13.98
C ASN A 621 10.97 -1.78 15.41
N LEU A 622 10.49 -3.01 15.60
CA LEU A 622 10.40 -3.60 16.94
C LEU A 622 11.76 -3.94 17.54
N LYS A 623 12.01 -3.46 18.76
CA LYS A 623 13.30 -3.57 19.48
C LYS A 623 13.34 -4.79 20.42
N ASN A 624 13.29 -6.01 19.87
CA ASN A 624 13.36 -7.26 20.66
C ASN A 624 12.29 -7.32 21.77
N VAL A 625 11.06 -6.93 21.41
CA VAL A 625 9.95 -6.76 22.36
C VAL A 625 9.45 -8.08 22.90
N SER A 626 9.14 -8.12 24.21
CA SER A 626 8.43 -9.24 24.83
C SER A 626 7.17 -8.75 25.51
N VAL A 627 6.03 -9.38 25.20
CA VAL A 627 4.71 -8.96 25.70
C VAL A 627 3.83 -10.15 26.07
N LYS A 628 2.97 -9.94 27.06
CA LYS A 628 1.99 -10.91 27.55
C LYS A 628 0.59 -10.41 27.21
N ILE A 629 -0.20 -11.23 26.53
CA ILE A 629 -1.57 -10.93 26.12
C ILE A 629 -2.49 -11.88 26.88
N PRO A 630 -3.33 -11.40 27.81
CA PRO A 630 -4.26 -12.24 28.56
C PRO A 630 -5.34 -12.82 27.63
N ILE A 631 -5.78 -14.05 27.91
CA ILE A 631 -6.83 -14.75 27.17
C ILE A 631 -8.17 -14.57 27.90
N GLY A 632 -9.28 -14.51 27.14
CA GLY A 632 -10.64 -14.35 27.67
C GLY A 632 -10.95 -12.91 28.11
N LEU A 633 -10.20 -11.95 27.62
CA LEU A 633 -10.38 -10.51 27.89
C LEU A 633 -10.52 -9.70 26.59
N MET A 634 -11.03 -8.49 26.73
CA MET A 634 -10.92 -7.45 25.71
C MET A 634 -9.59 -6.70 25.93
N THR A 635 -8.62 -6.99 25.07
CA THR A 635 -7.29 -6.35 25.11
C THR A 635 -7.19 -5.34 23.97
N VAL A 636 -6.77 -4.13 24.27
CA VAL A 636 -6.53 -3.08 23.27
C VAL A 636 -5.03 -2.83 23.15
N VAL A 637 -4.55 -2.83 21.91
CA VAL A 637 -3.17 -2.44 21.55
C VAL A 637 -3.23 -1.04 20.97
N THR A 638 -2.56 -0.11 21.64
CA THR A 638 -2.59 1.32 21.30
C THR A 638 -1.17 1.90 21.25
N GLY A 639 -1.05 3.19 20.99
CA GLY A 639 0.21 3.92 20.89
C GLY A 639 0.23 4.82 19.64
N VAL A 640 1.23 5.67 19.53
CA VAL A 640 1.35 6.65 18.44
C VAL A 640 1.44 5.97 17.05
N SER A 641 1.15 6.73 16.00
CA SER A 641 1.27 6.24 14.62
C SER A 641 2.71 5.78 14.34
N GLY A 642 2.88 4.65 13.62
CA GLY A 642 4.20 4.09 13.35
C GLY A 642 4.93 3.42 14.53
N SER A 643 4.33 3.28 15.73
CA SER A 643 4.98 2.66 16.90
C SER A 643 5.20 1.15 16.81
N GLY A 644 4.70 0.47 15.76
CA GLY A 644 4.90 -0.97 15.55
C GLY A 644 3.73 -1.86 15.93
N LYS A 645 2.53 -1.32 16.21
CA LYS A 645 1.31 -2.06 16.56
C LYS A 645 0.97 -3.16 15.55
N SER A 646 0.78 -2.78 14.29
CA SER A 646 0.42 -3.73 13.22
C SER A 646 1.56 -4.73 12.95
N THR A 647 2.82 -4.33 13.13
CA THR A 647 3.97 -5.25 13.04
C THR A 647 3.89 -6.34 14.12
N LEU A 648 3.64 -5.95 15.37
CA LEU A 648 3.55 -6.89 16.49
C LEU A 648 2.35 -7.84 16.34
N ILE A 649 1.19 -7.30 15.97
CA ILE A 649 -0.06 -8.06 15.95
C ILE A 649 -0.28 -8.75 14.60
N ASN A 650 -0.26 -8.02 13.48
CA ASN A 650 -0.61 -8.59 12.18
C ASN A 650 0.56 -9.39 11.59
N GLU A 651 1.79 -8.83 11.58
CA GLU A 651 2.94 -9.48 10.95
C GLU A 651 3.51 -10.64 11.78
N ILE A 652 3.50 -10.54 13.11
CA ILE A 652 4.08 -11.58 13.97
C ILE A 652 2.99 -12.47 14.57
N LEU A 653 2.10 -11.94 15.41
CA LEU A 653 1.13 -12.75 16.17
C LEU A 653 0.14 -13.44 15.25
N TYR A 654 -0.59 -12.69 14.43
CA TYR A 654 -1.62 -13.25 13.55
C TYR A 654 -1.04 -14.26 12.56
N LYS A 655 0.06 -13.91 11.86
CA LYS A 655 0.68 -14.84 10.91
C LYS A 655 1.17 -16.13 11.59
N TYR A 656 1.69 -16.03 12.83
CA TYR A 656 2.10 -17.21 13.60
C TYR A 656 0.89 -18.07 14.02
N LEU A 657 -0.15 -17.46 14.59
CA LEU A 657 -1.36 -18.18 14.98
C LEU A 657 -2.08 -18.79 13.78
N SER A 658 -2.18 -18.04 12.68
CA SER A 658 -2.80 -18.51 11.44
C SER A 658 -2.04 -19.70 10.84
N LYS A 659 -0.70 -19.66 10.85
CA LYS A 659 0.15 -20.77 10.42
C LYS A 659 -0.08 -22.01 11.30
N THR A 660 -0.12 -21.83 12.62
CA THR A 660 -0.14 -22.93 13.59
C THR A 660 -1.55 -23.55 13.74
N LEU A 661 -2.60 -22.70 13.86
CA LEU A 661 -3.97 -23.14 14.13
C LEU A 661 -4.77 -23.39 12.85
N ASN A 662 -4.67 -22.49 11.88
CA ASN A 662 -5.46 -22.55 10.64
C ASN A 662 -4.70 -23.19 9.47
N ARG A 663 -3.44 -23.62 9.67
CA ARG A 663 -2.53 -24.20 8.66
C ARG A 663 -2.34 -23.32 7.42
N ALA A 664 -2.40 -22.01 7.61
CA ALA A 664 -2.19 -21.05 6.52
C ALA A 664 -0.69 -20.97 6.16
N GLY A 665 -0.38 -20.78 4.89
CA GLY A 665 0.99 -20.66 4.37
C GLY A 665 1.64 -19.29 4.65
N HIS A 666 1.43 -18.68 5.82
CA HIS A 666 2.01 -17.39 6.18
C HIS A 666 3.38 -17.56 6.85
N LYS A 667 4.30 -16.65 6.53
CA LYS A 667 5.59 -16.55 7.23
C LYS A 667 5.49 -15.45 8.29
N PRO A 668 5.58 -15.79 9.60
CA PRO A 668 5.61 -14.80 10.66
C PRO A 668 6.85 -13.94 10.59
N GLY A 669 6.75 -12.68 11.01
CA GLY A 669 7.88 -11.78 11.19
C GLY A 669 8.89 -12.28 12.24
N LYS A 670 10.06 -11.65 12.30
CA LYS A 670 11.17 -12.07 13.19
C LYS A 670 10.76 -12.02 14.66
N HIS A 671 10.87 -13.14 15.33
CA HIS A 671 10.63 -13.31 16.77
C HIS A 671 11.39 -14.52 17.30
N LYS A 672 11.61 -14.59 18.62
CA LYS A 672 12.29 -15.75 19.25
C LYS A 672 11.32 -16.92 19.47
N LYS A 673 10.19 -16.68 20.12
CA LYS A 673 9.22 -17.72 20.47
C LYS A 673 7.87 -17.11 20.86
N ILE A 674 6.77 -17.84 20.52
CA ILE A 674 5.42 -17.56 21.03
C ILE A 674 4.95 -18.76 21.86
N LYS A 675 4.39 -18.51 23.06
CA LYS A 675 3.88 -19.53 23.99
C LYS A 675 2.41 -19.28 24.32
N GLY A 676 1.71 -20.30 24.85
CA GLY A 676 0.32 -20.18 25.32
C GLY A 676 -0.73 -20.41 24.24
N ILE A 677 -0.35 -20.99 23.10
CA ILE A 677 -1.24 -21.25 21.97
C ILE A 677 -2.24 -22.38 22.27
N GLU A 678 -1.87 -23.29 23.15
CA GLU A 678 -2.68 -24.46 23.59
C GLU A 678 -4.04 -24.06 24.15
N HIS A 679 -4.23 -22.80 24.52
CA HIS A 679 -5.49 -22.28 25.04
C HIS A 679 -6.45 -21.77 23.95
N ILE A 680 -6.03 -21.79 22.67
CA ILE A 680 -6.77 -21.22 21.55
C ILE A 680 -7.02 -22.32 20.51
N GLU A 681 -8.24 -22.40 20.00
CA GLU A 681 -8.61 -23.36 18.94
C GLU A 681 -8.52 -22.74 17.53
N LYS A 682 -8.86 -21.46 17.38
CA LYS A 682 -8.82 -20.76 16.09
C LYS A 682 -8.50 -19.28 16.27
N VAL A 683 -7.87 -18.69 15.26
CA VAL A 683 -7.68 -17.25 15.14
C VAL A 683 -8.54 -16.71 14.01
N ILE A 684 -9.17 -15.57 14.25
CA ILE A 684 -10.08 -14.89 13.31
C ILE A 684 -9.58 -13.45 13.15
N ASP A 685 -9.19 -13.12 11.95
CA ASP A 685 -8.75 -11.76 11.58
C ASP A 685 -9.91 -11.00 10.94
N ILE A 686 -10.17 -9.81 11.43
CA ILE A 686 -11.25 -8.93 10.97
C ILE A 686 -10.62 -7.58 10.60
N ASP A 687 -10.13 -7.52 9.37
CA ASP A 687 -9.50 -6.36 8.77
C ASP A 687 -10.49 -5.58 7.88
N GLN A 688 -10.07 -4.41 7.39
CA GLN A 688 -10.87 -3.53 6.52
C GLN A 688 -10.86 -3.95 5.04
N SER A 689 -10.24 -5.09 4.69
CA SER A 689 -10.21 -5.55 3.30
C SER A 689 -11.62 -5.90 2.80
N PRO A 690 -11.92 -5.70 1.51
CA PRO A 690 -13.23 -6.00 0.95
C PRO A 690 -13.63 -7.48 1.16
N ILE A 691 -14.92 -7.74 1.38
CA ILE A 691 -15.47 -9.09 1.50
C ILE A 691 -15.49 -9.89 0.18
N GLY A 692 -15.05 -9.28 -0.90
CA GLY A 692 -14.86 -9.88 -2.21
C GLY A 692 -14.48 -8.85 -3.25
N ARG A 693 -13.87 -9.31 -4.35
CA ARG A 693 -13.35 -8.45 -5.43
C ARG A 693 -14.31 -8.29 -6.61
N THR A 694 -15.44 -8.98 -6.59
CA THR A 694 -16.41 -8.99 -7.69
C THR A 694 -17.76 -8.48 -7.22
N PRO A 695 -18.61 -7.93 -8.11
CA PRO A 695 -19.97 -7.52 -7.80
C PRO A 695 -20.89 -8.64 -7.31
N ARG A 696 -20.48 -9.91 -7.47
CA ARG A 696 -21.21 -11.10 -6.98
C ARG A 696 -21.10 -11.31 -5.48
N SER A 697 -19.99 -10.84 -4.87
CA SER A 697 -19.85 -10.87 -3.42
C SER A 697 -20.73 -9.79 -2.80
N ASN A 698 -21.49 -10.15 -1.79
CA ASN A 698 -22.40 -9.26 -1.06
C ASN A 698 -22.59 -9.75 0.38
N PRO A 699 -23.19 -8.95 1.29
CA PRO A 699 -23.43 -9.34 2.67
C PRO A 699 -24.16 -10.67 2.84
N ALA A 700 -25.19 -10.94 2.00
CA ALA A 700 -25.95 -12.17 2.08
C ALA A 700 -25.13 -13.43 1.70
N THR A 701 -24.26 -13.33 0.71
CA THR A 701 -23.39 -14.45 0.29
C THR A 701 -22.28 -14.69 1.29
N TYR A 702 -21.66 -13.60 1.80
CA TYR A 702 -20.53 -13.70 2.74
C TYR A 702 -20.94 -14.29 4.09
N THR A 703 -22.07 -13.90 4.65
CA THR A 703 -22.62 -14.45 5.89
C THR A 703 -23.27 -15.83 5.72
N GLY A 704 -23.38 -16.29 4.47
CA GLY A 704 -24.05 -17.56 4.16
C GLY A 704 -25.56 -17.57 4.39
N VAL A 705 -26.19 -16.40 4.60
CA VAL A 705 -27.66 -16.31 4.71
C VAL A 705 -28.34 -16.58 3.37
N PHE A 706 -27.65 -16.24 2.26
CA PHE A 706 -28.18 -16.47 0.93
C PHE A 706 -28.39 -17.95 0.60
N ASP A 707 -27.58 -18.84 1.18
CA ASP A 707 -27.75 -20.28 1.02
C ASP A 707 -29.06 -20.78 1.64
N ASP A 708 -29.44 -20.25 2.80
CA ASP A 708 -30.68 -20.58 3.46
C ASP A 708 -31.89 -19.96 2.74
N ILE A 709 -31.73 -18.75 2.17
CA ILE A 709 -32.76 -18.11 1.34
C ILE A 709 -33.01 -18.93 0.07
N ARG A 710 -31.97 -19.42 -0.61
CA ARG A 710 -32.12 -20.29 -1.79
C ARG A 710 -32.82 -21.62 -1.47
N ASP A 711 -32.50 -22.19 -0.31
CA ASP A 711 -33.20 -23.38 0.17
C ASP A 711 -34.71 -23.09 0.39
N LEU A 712 -35.03 -21.95 1.03
CA LEU A 712 -36.41 -21.52 1.25
C LEU A 712 -37.19 -21.39 -0.07
N PHE A 713 -36.59 -20.70 -1.08
CA PHE A 713 -37.23 -20.54 -2.38
C PHE A 713 -37.45 -21.86 -3.09
N SER A 714 -36.52 -22.81 -3.01
CA SER A 714 -36.66 -24.14 -3.59
C SER A 714 -37.80 -24.99 -2.97
N GLN A 715 -38.21 -24.62 -1.76
CA GLN A 715 -39.31 -25.30 -1.02
C GLN A 715 -40.70 -24.68 -1.28
N THR A 716 -40.78 -23.54 -1.97
CA THR A 716 -42.08 -22.94 -2.34
C THR A 716 -42.86 -23.84 -3.29
N ASN A 717 -44.19 -23.77 -3.23
CA ASN A 717 -45.08 -24.60 -4.06
C ASN A 717 -44.81 -24.39 -5.55
N GLU A 718 -44.61 -23.14 -5.96
CA GLU A 718 -44.34 -22.79 -7.36
C GLU A 718 -42.99 -23.35 -7.86
N ALA A 719 -41.94 -23.28 -7.04
CA ALA A 719 -40.65 -23.89 -7.37
C ALA A 719 -40.73 -25.41 -7.52
N LYS A 720 -41.47 -26.06 -6.61
CA LYS A 720 -41.72 -27.52 -6.67
C LYS A 720 -42.49 -27.93 -7.93
N ILE A 721 -43.56 -27.22 -8.30
CA ILE A 721 -44.34 -27.46 -9.52
C ILE A 721 -43.46 -27.38 -10.76
N ARG A 722 -42.54 -26.40 -10.81
CA ARG A 722 -41.63 -26.17 -11.94
C ARG A 722 -40.37 -27.04 -11.88
N GLY A 723 -40.17 -27.85 -10.82
CA GLY A 723 -38.97 -28.67 -10.63
C GLY A 723 -37.72 -27.88 -10.35
N TYR A 724 -37.84 -26.65 -9.81
CA TYR A 724 -36.70 -25.77 -9.54
C TYR A 724 -35.99 -26.15 -8.24
N LYS A 725 -34.71 -26.52 -8.38
CA LYS A 725 -33.82 -26.83 -7.25
C LYS A 725 -33.10 -25.59 -6.76
N LYS A 726 -32.42 -25.66 -5.58
CA LYS A 726 -31.61 -24.60 -4.96
C LYS A 726 -30.67 -23.88 -5.95
N GLY A 727 -30.10 -24.58 -6.90
CA GLY A 727 -29.19 -24.02 -7.92
C GLY A 727 -29.87 -22.99 -8.84
N ARG A 728 -31.20 -23.10 -9.08
CA ARG A 728 -31.98 -22.17 -9.91
C ARG A 728 -31.97 -20.74 -9.34
N PHE A 729 -31.94 -20.62 -8.01
CA PHE A 729 -31.95 -19.33 -7.30
C PHE A 729 -30.55 -18.79 -7.03
N SER A 730 -29.51 -19.35 -7.67
CA SER A 730 -28.15 -18.85 -7.62
C SER A 730 -27.81 -17.98 -8.83
N PHE A 731 -27.39 -16.77 -8.62
CA PHE A 731 -26.91 -15.90 -9.71
C PHE A 731 -25.51 -16.31 -10.23
N ASN A 732 -24.82 -17.26 -9.59
CA ASN A 732 -23.52 -17.79 -10.01
C ASN A 732 -23.64 -18.98 -10.98
N VAL A 733 -24.81 -19.66 -11.03
CA VAL A 733 -25.03 -20.91 -11.76
C VAL A 733 -25.89 -20.65 -12.97
N LYS A 734 -25.57 -21.27 -14.12
CA LYS A 734 -26.40 -21.23 -15.33
C LYS A 734 -27.81 -21.81 -15.04
N GLY A 735 -28.80 -21.30 -15.76
CA GLY A 735 -30.19 -21.75 -15.70
C GLY A 735 -31.14 -20.80 -15.01
N GLY A 736 -30.74 -20.13 -13.90
CA GLY A 736 -31.58 -19.13 -13.23
C GLY A 736 -31.11 -17.70 -13.33
N ARG A 737 -29.82 -17.49 -13.63
CA ARG A 737 -29.22 -16.16 -13.75
C ARG A 737 -29.53 -15.50 -15.10
N CYS A 738 -29.41 -14.20 -15.15
CA CYS A 738 -29.36 -13.46 -16.41
C CYS A 738 -28.05 -13.83 -17.13
N GLU A 739 -28.15 -14.35 -18.36
CA GLU A 739 -26.97 -14.76 -19.12
C GLU A 739 -26.27 -13.57 -19.81
N ALA A 740 -26.96 -12.42 -20.03
CA ALA A 740 -26.34 -11.22 -20.57
C ALA A 740 -25.25 -10.66 -19.64
N CYS A 741 -25.56 -10.48 -18.34
CA CYS A 741 -24.59 -10.05 -17.34
C CYS A 741 -23.99 -11.21 -16.53
N ARG A 742 -24.32 -12.45 -16.87
CA ARG A 742 -23.86 -13.67 -16.18
C ARG A 742 -24.10 -13.65 -14.65
N GLY A 743 -25.13 -12.91 -14.21
CA GLY A 743 -25.52 -12.78 -12.82
C GLY A 743 -24.86 -11.61 -12.05
N ASP A 744 -24.06 -10.78 -12.70
CA ASP A 744 -23.43 -9.61 -12.06
C ASP A 744 -24.45 -8.48 -11.79
N GLY A 745 -25.52 -8.40 -12.60
CA GLY A 745 -26.51 -7.32 -12.56
C GLY A 745 -26.03 -6.05 -13.26
N ILE A 746 -24.73 -5.91 -13.46
CA ILE A 746 -24.06 -4.79 -14.10
C ILE A 746 -23.14 -5.31 -15.23
N ILE A 747 -22.84 -4.46 -16.19
CA ILE A 747 -21.91 -4.72 -17.27
C ILE A 747 -20.71 -3.78 -17.05
N LYS A 748 -19.51 -4.36 -16.97
CA LYS A 748 -18.25 -3.63 -16.91
C LYS A 748 -17.85 -3.23 -18.32
N ILE A 749 -17.69 -1.94 -18.58
CA ILE A 749 -17.13 -1.40 -19.80
C ILE A 749 -15.68 -1.01 -19.50
N GLU A 750 -14.73 -1.77 -20.05
CA GLU A 750 -13.31 -1.49 -19.87
C GLU A 750 -12.88 -0.30 -20.73
N MET A 751 -12.33 0.71 -20.09
CA MET A 751 -11.84 1.93 -20.72
C MET A 751 -10.31 1.93 -20.63
N HIS A 752 -9.60 1.76 -21.75
CA HIS A 752 -8.14 1.57 -21.78
C HIS A 752 -7.32 2.68 -21.10
N PHE A 753 -7.82 3.91 -21.01
CA PHE A 753 -7.12 5.06 -20.42
C PHE A 753 -7.91 5.77 -19.31
N LEU A 754 -9.13 5.30 -19.02
CA LEU A 754 -10.04 5.86 -18.03
C LEU A 754 -10.44 4.78 -17.02
N PRO A 755 -10.96 5.15 -15.83
CA PRO A 755 -11.57 4.18 -14.94
C PRO A 755 -12.68 3.39 -15.62
N ASP A 756 -12.78 2.10 -15.33
CA ASP A 756 -13.84 1.24 -15.85
C ASP A 756 -15.22 1.77 -15.45
N VAL A 757 -16.16 1.77 -16.41
CA VAL A 757 -17.54 2.20 -16.16
C VAL A 757 -18.43 0.98 -15.94
N TYR A 758 -19.26 1.04 -14.91
CA TYR A 758 -20.22 0.00 -14.56
C TYR A 758 -21.64 0.49 -14.82
N VAL A 759 -22.32 -0.15 -15.77
CA VAL A 759 -23.70 0.20 -16.11
C VAL A 759 -24.65 -0.92 -15.73
N PRO A 760 -25.89 -0.64 -15.30
CA PRO A 760 -26.91 -1.67 -15.08
C PRO A 760 -27.14 -2.51 -16.36
N CYS A 761 -27.32 -3.81 -16.20
CA CYS A 761 -27.61 -4.69 -17.33
C CYS A 761 -28.98 -4.35 -17.91
N GLU A 762 -29.04 -4.04 -19.22
CA GLU A 762 -30.27 -3.67 -19.94
C GLU A 762 -31.31 -4.81 -19.98
N VAL A 763 -30.86 -6.08 -19.90
CA VAL A 763 -31.75 -7.24 -19.96
C VAL A 763 -32.44 -7.53 -18.61
N CYS A 764 -31.70 -7.48 -17.52
CA CYS A 764 -32.27 -7.79 -16.20
C CYS A 764 -32.49 -6.55 -15.32
N HIS A 765 -32.11 -5.35 -15.78
CA HIS A 765 -32.24 -4.08 -15.05
C HIS A 765 -31.68 -4.17 -13.61
N GLY A 766 -30.49 -4.78 -13.45
CA GLY A 766 -29.86 -4.97 -12.14
C GLY A 766 -30.32 -6.18 -11.33
N LYS A 767 -31.41 -6.86 -11.72
CA LYS A 767 -32.03 -7.94 -10.94
C LYS A 767 -31.25 -9.25 -10.91
N ARG A 768 -30.20 -9.44 -11.74
CA ARG A 768 -29.30 -10.60 -11.77
C ARG A 768 -29.88 -11.92 -12.29
N TYR A 769 -31.20 -12.09 -12.38
CA TYR A 769 -31.90 -13.32 -12.73
C TYR A 769 -32.68 -13.18 -14.04
N ASN A 770 -33.02 -14.33 -14.62
CA ASN A 770 -33.94 -14.41 -15.72
C ASN A 770 -35.40 -14.26 -15.24
N ARG A 771 -36.31 -13.98 -16.17
CA ARG A 771 -37.71 -13.70 -15.90
C ARG A 771 -38.42 -14.85 -15.16
N GLU A 772 -38.19 -16.09 -15.59
CA GLU A 772 -38.84 -17.28 -15.04
C GLU A 772 -38.45 -17.54 -13.58
N THR A 773 -37.21 -17.22 -13.19
CA THR A 773 -36.77 -17.34 -11.80
C THR A 773 -37.41 -16.27 -10.91
N LEU A 774 -37.63 -15.06 -11.47
CA LEU A 774 -38.25 -13.94 -10.74
C LEU A 774 -39.75 -14.11 -10.51
N GLU A 775 -40.42 -14.98 -11.29
CA GLU A 775 -41.83 -15.31 -11.09
C GLU A 775 -42.06 -16.09 -9.79
N VAL A 776 -41.08 -16.86 -9.31
CA VAL A 776 -41.20 -17.58 -8.03
C VAL A 776 -41.11 -16.59 -6.87
N LYS A 777 -42.15 -16.56 -6.03
CA LYS A 777 -42.26 -15.61 -4.93
C LYS A 777 -42.43 -16.31 -3.58
N TYR A 778 -41.82 -15.69 -2.53
CA TYR A 778 -42.05 -16.02 -1.14
C TYR A 778 -42.64 -14.80 -0.43
N LYS A 779 -43.84 -14.91 0.17
CA LYS A 779 -44.60 -13.77 0.76
C LYS A 779 -44.68 -12.57 -0.23
N GLY A 780 -44.91 -12.83 -1.52
CA GLY A 780 -45.06 -11.79 -2.53
C GLY A 780 -43.73 -11.21 -3.09
N LYS A 781 -42.57 -11.58 -2.55
CA LYS A 781 -41.25 -11.08 -2.94
C LYS A 781 -40.46 -12.14 -3.75
N SER A 782 -39.84 -11.73 -4.85
CA SER A 782 -38.91 -12.56 -5.64
C SER A 782 -37.54 -12.64 -4.95
N VAL A 783 -36.69 -13.52 -5.42
CA VAL A 783 -35.31 -13.63 -4.90
C VAL A 783 -34.48 -12.34 -5.11
N ALA A 784 -34.77 -11.60 -6.18
CA ALA A 784 -34.13 -10.30 -6.44
C ALA A 784 -34.64 -9.22 -5.45
N ASP A 785 -35.94 -9.20 -5.16
CA ASP A 785 -36.51 -8.27 -4.17
C ASP A 785 -35.94 -8.52 -2.76
N ILE A 786 -35.64 -9.79 -2.42
CA ILE A 786 -34.96 -10.11 -1.15
C ILE A 786 -33.52 -9.60 -1.14
N LEU A 787 -32.78 -9.71 -2.25
CA LEU A 787 -31.42 -9.15 -2.32
C LEU A 787 -31.42 -7.62 -2.27
N ASP A 788 -32.46 -6.96 -2.77
CA ASP A 788 -32.63 -5.50 -2.71
C ASP A 788 -33.17 -5.01 -1.35
N MET A 789 -33.64 -5.94 -0.51
CA MET A 789 -34.17 -5.64 0.83
C MET A 789 -33.03 -5.23 1.78
N ARG A 790 -33.27 -4.22 2.60
CA ARG A 790 -32.36 -3.81 3.68
C ARG A 790 -32.35 -4.84 4.80
N VAL A 791 -31.23 -4.87 5.53
CA VAL A 791 -31.06 -5.79 6.67
C VAL A 791 -32.17 -5.61 7.70
N GLU A 792 -32.54 -4.36 8.06
CA GLU A 792 -33.62 -4.07 9.01
C GLU A 792 -34.97 -4.65 8.58
N GLU A 793 -35.36 -4.47 7.32
CA GLU A 793 -36.60 -5.03 6.75
C GLU A 793 -36.55 -6.56 6.73
N ALA A 794 -35.37 -7.12 6.42
CA ALA A 794 -35.17 -8.56 6.35
C ALA A 794 -35.31 -9.25 7.73
N VAL A 795 -34.95 -8.58 8.84
CA VAL A 795 -35.15 -9.10 10.19
C VAL A 795 -36.64 -9.36 10.44
N ASP A 796 -37.51 -8.42 10.08
CA ASP A 796 -38.97 -8.52 10.26
C ASP A 796 -39.59 -9.49 9.25
N PHE A 797 -39.17 -9.42 7.98
CA PHE A 797 -39.65 -10.30 6.92
C PHE A 797 -39.42 -11.78 7.20
N PHE A 798 -38.23 -12.12 7.74
CA PHE A 798 -37.87 -13.50 8.11
C PHE A 798 -38.10 -13.84 9.59
N ALA A 799 -38.93 -13.06 10.32
CA ALA A 799 -39.20 -13.30 11.73
C ALA A 799 -39.64 -14.75 12.05
N SER A 800 -40.40 -15.38 11.13
CA SER A 800 -40.91 -16.76 11.26
C SER A 800 -39.88 -17.85 10.87
N ILE A 801 -38.68 -17.50 10.42
CA ILE A 801 -37.65 -18.46 9.98
C ILE A 801 -36.37 -18.27 10.82
N PRO A 802 -36.26 -18.96 11.95
CA PRO A 802 -35.19 -18.73 12.95
C PRO A 802 -33.77 -18.84 12.38
N LYS A 803 -33.55 -19.71 11.39
CA LYS A 803 -32.23 -19.92 10.78
C LYS A 803 -31.77 -18.72 9.98
N ILE A 804 -32.65 -18.09 9.22
CA ILE A 804 -32.37 -16.88 8.44
C ILE A 804 -32.32 -15.68 9.37
N LYS A 805 -33.34 -15.54 10.25
CA LYS A 805 -33.47 -14.42 11.19
C LYS A 805 -32.19 -14.26 12.02
N ARG A 806 -31.65 -15.34 12.58
CA ARG A 806 -30.42 -15.28 13.40
C ARG A 806 -29.24 -14.67 12.65
N LYS A 807 -29.03 -15.00 11.38
CA LYS A 807 -27.94 -14.48 10.56
C LYS A 807 -28.16 -13.02 10.16
N VAL A 808 -29.40 -12.66 9.81
CA VAL A 808 -29.76 -11.28 9.47
C VAL A 808 -29.70 -10.39 10.71
N GLN A 809 -30.10 -10.92 11.88
CA GLN A 809 -30.03 -10.20 13.15
C GLN A 809 -28.60 -9.82 13.53
N THR A 810 -27.60 -10.69 13.26
CA THR A 810 -26.21 -10.33 13.54
C THR A 810 -25.71 -9.18 12.67
N LEU A 811 -26.16 -9.06 11.42
CA LEU A 811 -25.88 -7.90 10.57
C LEU A 811 -26.52 -6.62 11.13
N PHE A 812 -27.75 -6.74 11.66
CA PHE A 812 -28.42 -5.62 12.30
C PHE A 812 -27.72 -5.19 13.60
N ASP A 813 -27.33 -6.16 14.45
CA ASP A 813 -26.68 -5.92 15.75
C ASP A 813 -25.33 -5.17 15.60
N VAL A 814 -24.60 -5.38 14.51
CA VAL A 814 -23.34 -4.64 14.22
C VAL A 814 -23.58 -3.28 13.57
N GLY A 815 -24.83 -2.80 13.49
CA GLY A 815 -25.17 -1.48 12.96
C GLY A 815 -25.25 -1.40 11.43
N LEU A 816 -25.50 -2.51 10.73
CA LEU A 816 -25.65 -2.55 9.26
C LEU A 816 -27.12 -2.63 8.81
N GLY A 817 -28.07 -2.13 9.61
CA GLY A 817 -29.52 -2.17 9.34
C GLY A 817 -29.87 -1.55 7.99
N TYR A 818 -29.20 -0.48 7.59
CA TYR A 818 -29.43 0.28 6.36
C TYR A 818 -28.87 -0.38 5.10
N VAL A 819 -27.94 -1.33 5.22
CA VAL A 819 -27.28 -1.99 4.10
C VAL A 819 -28.21 -3.00 3.42
N LYS A 820 -28.23 -3.05 2.08
CA LYS A 820 -28.98 -4.05 1.33
C LYS A 820 -28.29 -5.42 1.38
N LEU A 821 -29.06 -6.51 1.52
CA LEU A 821 -28.53 -7.88 1.55
C LEU A 821 -27.69 -8.22 0.31
N GLY A 822 -28.08 -7.74 -0.86
CA GLY A 822 -27.40 -7.96 -2.15
C GLY A 822 -26.45 -6.85 -2.57
N GLN A 823 -26.12 -5.89 -1.70
CA GLN A 823 -25.22 -4.78 -2.01
C GLN A 823 -23.86 -5.31 -2.44
N PRO A 824 -23.32 -4.93 -3.63
CA PRO A 824 -22.01 -5.40 -4.08
C PRO A 824 -20.89 -5.08 -3.09
N ALA A 825 -19.98 -6.01 -2.87
CA ALA A 825 -18.82 -5.82 -1.98
C ALA A 825 -17.95 -4.61 -2.37
N THR A 826 -17.92 -4.26 -3.65
CA THR A 826 -17.14 -3.14 -4.18
C THR A 826 -17.72 -1.76 -3.83
N THR A 827 -18.97 -1.70 -3.35
CA THR A 827 -19.64 -0.46 -2.93
C THR A 827 -19.66 -0.28 -1.42
N LEU A 828 -19.20 -1.27 -0.65
CA LEU A 828 -19.09 -1.18 0.80
C LEU A 828 -17.86 -0.38 1.19
N SER A 829 -17.97 0.44 2.22
CA SER A 829 -16.81 1.06 2.87
C SER A 829 -15.97 0.00 3.61
N GLY A 830 -14.71 0.34 3.95
CA GLY A 830 -13.83 -0.56 4.70
C GLY A 830 -14.45 -0.98 6.04
N GLY A 831 -15.03 -0.03 6.78
CA GLY A 831 -15.71 -0.31 8.04
C GLY A 831 -16.97 -1.15 7.90
N GLU A 832 -17.76 -0.96 6.83
CA GLU A 832 -18.92 -1.82 6.54
C GLU A 832 -18.49 -3.25 6.21
N ALA A 833 -17.45 -3.41 5.38
CA ALA A 833 -16.90 -4.73 5.05
C ALA A 833 -16.40 -5.45 6.31
N GLN A 834 -15.71 -4.76 7.20
CA GLN A 834 -15.23 -5.28 8.48
C GLN A 834 -16.40 -5.74 9.37
N ARG A 835 -17.47 -4.94 9.50
CA ARG A 835 -18.67 -5.29 10.26
C ARG A 835 -19.41 -6.49 9.66
N VAL A 836 -19.45 -6.64 8.32
CA VAL A 836 -20.00 -7.86 7.68
C VAL A 836 -19.17 -9.09 8.06
N LYS A 837 -17.84 -8.99 8.10
CA LYS A 837 -16.96 -10.07 8.56
C LYS A 837 -17.24 -10.44 10.02
N LEU A 838 -17.35 -9.46 10.89
CA LEU A 838 -17.70 -9.65 12.29
C LEU A 838 -19.07 -10.35 12.44
N ALA A 839 -20.11 -9.87 11.73
CA ALA A 839 -21.43 -10.50 11.73
C ALA A 839 -21.42 -11.96 11.30
N SER A 840 -20.54 -12.30 10.31
CA SER A 840 -20.42 -13.68 9.84
C SER A 840 -19.83 -14.65 10.88
N GLU A 841 -19.07 -14.13 11.84
CA GLU A 841 -18.53 -14.95 12.93
C GLU A 841 -19.50 -15.05 14.13
N LEU A 842 -20.24 -13.97 14.41
CA LEU A 842 -21.16 -13.89 15.55
C LEU A 842 -22.33 -14.90 15.50
N HIS A 843 -22.78 -15.30 14.31
CA HIS A 843 -23.86 -16.30 14.21
C HIS A 843 -23.38 -17.75 14.41
N LYS A 844 -22.08 -17.98 14.37
CA LYS A 844 -21.48 -19.30 14.63
C LYS A 844 -21.50 -19.60 16.14
N ARG A 845 -21.56 -20.87 16.50
CA ARG A 845 -21.51 -21.26 17.91
C ARG A 845 -20.10 -20.99 18.45
N SER A 846 -19.99 -20.15 19.48
CA SER A 846 -18.73 -19.95 20.18
C SER A 846 -18.34 -21.20 20.97
N THR A 847 -17.04 -21.54 20.98
CA THR A 847 -16.44 -22.57 21.84
C THR A 847 -15.80 -21.96 23.08
N GLY A 848 -15.76 -20.62 23.22
CA GLY A 848 -15.06 -19.92 24.30
C GLY A 848 -13.53 -19.98 24.18
N LYS A 849 -12.99 -20.38 23.00
CA LYS A 849 -11.57 -20.52 22.75
C LYS A 849 -11.14 -19.88 21.41
N SER A 850 -11.98 -19.00 20.86
CA SER A 850 -11.64 -18.24 19.66
C SER A 850 -10.83 -17.00 20.05
N PHE A 851 -9.88 -16.65 19.20
CA PHE A 851 -9.08 -15.44 19.34
C PHE A 851 -9.36 -14.50 18.16
N TYR A 852 -10.08 -13.40 18.44
CA TYR A 852 -10.44 -12.38 17.46
C TYR A 852 -9.36 -11.30 17.44
N ILE A 853 -8.91 -10.93 16.26
CA ILE A 853 -8.04 -9.78 16.02
C ILE A 853 -8.81 -8.77 15.16
N LEU A 854 -8.96 -7.56 15.63
CA LEU A 854 -9.64 -6.47 14.93
C LEU A 854 -8.65 -5.31 14.74
N ASP A 855 -8.58 -4.79 13.51
CA ASP A 855 -7.72 -3.66 13.17
C ASP A 855 -8.58 -2.43 12.91
N GLU A 856 -8.51 -1.44 13.83
CA GLU A 856 -9.23 -0.17 13.81
C GLU A 856 -10.74 -0.30 13.50
N PRO A 857 -11.51 -1.07 14.29
CA PRO A 857 -12.91 -1.36 13.99
C PRO A 857 -13.86 -0.16 14.14
N THR A 858 -13.41 0.96 14.67
CA THR A 858 -14.22 2.18 14.83
C THR A 858 -14.12 3.15 13.66
N THR A 859 -13.36 2.80 12.63
CA THR A 859 -13.21 3.60 11.42
C THR A 859 -14.56 3.95 10.80
N GLY A 860 -14.82 5.26 10.57
CA GLY A 860 -16.08 5.77 9.99
C GLY A 860 -17.32 5.63 10.85
N LEU A 861 -17.16 5.42 12.16
CA LEU A 861 -18.28 5.24 13.09
C LEU A 861 -18.55 6.48 13.95
N HIS A 862 -19.80 6.87 14.00
CA HIS A 862 -20.28 7.80 14.99
C HIS A 862 -20.26 7.18 16.41
N ALA A 863 -20.18 7.98 17.46
CA ALA A 863 -20.13 7.51 18.86
C ALA A 863 -21.26 6.53 19.24
N ASP A 864 -22.47 6.69 18.67
CA ASP A 864 -23.60 5.75 18.89
C ASP A 864 -23.33 4.39 18.22
N ASP A 865 -22.75 4.37 17.04
CA ASP A 865 -22.35 3.13 16.36
C ASP A 865 -21.23 2.41 17.12
N ILE A 866 -20.24 3.16 17.68
CA ILE A 866 -19.20 2.63 18.55
C ILE A 866 -19.79 1.98 19.79
N LYS A 867 -20.78 2.60 20.41
CA LYS A 867 -21.51 2.05 21.57
C LYS A 867 -22.15 0.70 21.23
N ARG A 868 -22.81 0.57 20.08
CA ARG A 868 -23.40 -0.69 19.60
C ARG A 868 -22.32 -1.74 19.34
N LEU A 869 -21.22 -1.37 18.68
CA LEU A 869 -20.09 -2.27 18.44
C LEU A 869 -19.49 -2.79 19.74
N LEU A 870 -19.28 -1.94 20.74
CA LEU A 870 -18.76 -2.33 22.05
C LEU A 870 -19.66 -3.35 22.74
N ILE A 871 -20.98 -3.21 22.68
CA ILE A 871 -21.94 -4.21 23.23
C ILE A 871 -21.73 -5.57 22.58
N VAL A 872 -21.51 -5.60 21.27
CA VAL A 872 -21.25 -6.85 20.52
C VAL A 872 -19.90 -7.47 20.93
N LEU A 873 -18.85 -6.67 21.02
CA LEU A 873 -17.49 -7.15 21.40
C LEU A 873 -17.46 -7.65 22.85
N GLN A 874 -18.15 -6.96 23.78
CA GLN A 874 -18.28 -7.41 25.16
C GLN A 874 -19.01 -8.76 25.26
N ARG A 875 -20.04 -8.98 24.43
CA ARG A 875 -20.77 -10.25 24.35
C ARG A 875 -19.88 -11.42 23.90
N LEU A 876 -18.92 -11.20 22.99
CA LEU A 876 -17.92 -12.20 22.61
C LEU A 876 -17.05 -12.60 23.80
N VAL A 877 -16.55 -11.60 24.54
CA VAL A 877 -15.70 -11.83 25.70
C VAL A 877 -16.47 -12.53 26.83
N ASP A 878 -17.74 -12.18 27.04
CA ASP A 878 -18.61 -12.85 28.02
C ASP A 878 -18.87 -14.32 27.69
N ASN A 879 -18.80 -14.69 26.42
CA ASN A 879 -18.86 -16.07 25.96
C ASN A 879 -17.52 -16.84 26.14
N GLY A 880 -16.47 -16.19 26.69
CA GLY A 880 -15.15 -16.77 26.95
C GLY A 880 -14.14 -16.60 25.83
N ASP A 881 -14.52 -16.01 24.70
CA ASP A 881 -13.61 -15.71 23.60
C ASP A 881 -12.64 -14.55 23.97
N SER A 882 -11.50 -14.48 23.28
CA SER A 882 -10.54 -13.38 23.45
C SER A 882 -10.69 -12.40 22.30
N VAL A 883 -10.69 -11.12 22.62
CA VAL A 883 -10.79 -10.03 21.63
C VAL A 883 -9.58 -9.13 21.77
N LEU A 884 -8.75 -9.08 20.74
CA LEU A 884 -7.59 -8.19 20.62
C LEU A 884 -7.89 -7.13 19.58
N ILE A 885 -7.77 -5.87 19.94
CA ILE A 885 -8.13 -4.73 19.10
C ILE A 885 -6.94 -3.80 18.97
N ILE A 886 -6.56 -3.45 17.74
CA ILE A 886 -5.65 -2.32 17.49
C ILE A 886 -6.54 -1.09 17.37
N GLU A 887 -6.35 -0.10 18.27
CA GLU A 887 -7.25 1.07 18.30
C GLU A 887 -6.58 2.35 18.82
N HIS A 888 -7.16 3.48 18.36
CA HIS A 888 -6.81 4.82 18.80
C HIS A 888 -7.98 5.55 19.47
N ASN A 889 -9.22 5.07 19.25
CA ASN A 889 -10.41 5.67 19.81
C ASN A 889 -10.46 5.50 21.33
N LEU A 890 -10.50 6.60 22.07
CA LEU A 890 -10.45 6.62 23.53
C LEU A 890 -11.67 5.97 24.18
N ASP A 891 -12.82 5.95 23.54
CA ASP A 891 -14.04 5.28 24.06
C ASP A 891 -13.86 3.76 24.08
N VAL A 892 -13.18 3.19 23.07
CA VAL A 892 -12.82 1.77 23.02
C VAL A 892 -11.72 1.47 24.05
N ILE A 893 -10.68 2.31 24.10
CA ILE A 893 -9.53 2.14 24.99
C ILE A 893 -9.98 2.15 26.45
N LYS A 894 -10.83 3.12 26.86
CA LYS A 894 -11.35 3.19 28.23
C LYS A 894 -12.27 2.01 28.61
N SER A 895 -12.87 1.35 27.59
CA SER A 895 -13.80 0.20 27.78
C SER A 895 -13.07 -1.15 27.84
N ALA A 896 -11.75 -1.19 27.57
CA ALA A 896 -10.95 -2.41 27.56
C ALA A 896 -10.69 -2.99 28.96
N ASP A 897 -10.49 -4.31 29.07
CA ASP A 897 -10.05 -4.95 30.30
C ASP A 897 -8.53 -4.82 30.48
N HIS A 898 -7.79 -4.84 29.37
CA HIS A 898 -6.33 -4.74 29.35
C HIS A 898 -5.84 -3.89 28.19
N ILE A 899 -4.77 -3.11 28.39
CA ILE A 899 -4.15 -2.26 27.37
C ILE A 899 -2.68 -2.65 27.23
N ILE A 900 -2.20 -2.61 26.02
CA ILE A 900 -0.78 -2.69 25.65
C ILE A 900 -0.46 -1.44 24.84
N ASP A 901 0.37 -0.56 25.40
CA ASP A 901 0.75 0.72 24.79
C ASP A 901 2.15 0.64 24.21
N LEU A 902 2.26 0.88 22.88
CA LEU A 902 3.52 0.87 22.14
C LEU A 902 3.99 2.29 21.85
N GLY A 903 5.29 2.49 21.90
CA GLY A 903 5.92 3.78 21.68
C GLY A 903 7.43 3.73 21.88
N PRO A 904 8.00 4.82 22.47
CA PRO A 904 7.34 6.09 22.82
C PRO A 904 6.95 6.93 21.60
N GLU A 905 7.67 6.79 20.46
CA GLU A 905 7.45 7.53 19.22
C GLU A 905 7.16 6.58 18.06
N GLY A 906 7.04 7.11 16.82
CA GLY A 906 6.95 6.35 15.58
C GLY A 906 8.31 5.98 15.01
N GLY A 907 8.35 5.03 14.06
CA GLY A 907 9.55 4.61 13.33
C GLY A 907 10.65 4.07 14.23
N ASP A 908 11.90 4.44 13.97
CA ASP A 908 13.08 3.94 14.71
C ASP A 908 13.12 4.38 16.18
N LYS A 909 12.43 5.47 16.52
CA LYS A 909 12.29 5.94 17.91
C LYS A 909 11.17 5.22 18.66
N GLY A 910 10.38 4.40 17.97
CA GLY A 910 9.33 3.56 18.53
C GLY A 910 9.77 2.11 18.75
N GLY A 911 8.81 1.21 18.67
CA GLY A 911 9.07 -0.24 18.70
C GLY A 911 9.30 -0.82 20.07
N GLU A 912 8.85 -0.16 21.13
CA GLU A 912 8.98 -0.60 22.53
C GLU A 912 7.60 -0.68 23.20
N ILE A 913 7.48 -1.48 24.27
CA ILE A 913 6.29 -1.46 25.13
C ILE A 913 6.48 -0.37 26.18
N VAL A 914 5.69 0.68 26.11
CA VAL A 914 5.71 1.80 27.05
C VAL A 914 5.01 1.44 28.36
N ALA A 915 3.84 0.83 28.23
CA ALA A 915 3.03 0.46 29.38
C ALA A 915 2.08 -0.71 29.07
N THR A 916 1.76 -1.49 30.10
CA THR A 916 0.71 -2.51 30.06
C THR A 916 -0.10 -2.48 31.34
N GLY A 917 -1.38 -2.78 31.28
CA GLY A 917 -2.25 -2.83 32.45
C GLY A 917 -3.70 -2.48 32.14
N THR A 918 -4.51 -2.22 33.16
CA THR A 918 -5.88 -1.71 32.99
C THR A 918 -5.84 -0.24 32.55
N PRO A 919 -6.92 0.29 31.97
CA PRO A 919 -7.01 1.73 31.63
C PRO A 919 -6.62 2.66 32.76
N GLU A 920 -7.03 2.36 33.99
CA GLU A 920 -6.69 3.17 35.17
C GLU A 920 -5.19 3.14 35.48
N GLN A 921 -4.55 1.96 35.30
CA GLN A 921 -3.11 1.82 35.51
C GLN A 921 -2.29 2.55 34.45
N ILE A 922 -2.78 2.56 33.19
CA ILE A 922 -2.15 3.31 32.11
C ILE A 922 -2.29 4.82 32.34
N ALA A 923 -3.46 5.29 32.78
CA ALA A 923 -3.70 6.70 33.11
C ALA A 923 -2.76 7.22 34.23
N GLN A 924 -2.32 6.35 35.17
CA GLN A 924 -1.33 6.70 36.19
C GLN A 924 0.08 6.90 35.60
N LYS A 925 0.36 6.38 34.41
CA LYS A 925 1.63 6.50 33.70
C LYS A 925 1.62 7.62 32.65
N ALA A 926 0.85 8.67 32.86
CA ALA A 926 0.68 9.81 31.94
C ALA A 926 2.01 10.51 31.59
N ASP A 927 3.03 10.40 32.44
CA ASP A 927 4.34 11.03 32.23
C ASP A 927 5.17 10.34 31.15
N ILE A 928 4.95 9.05 30.90
CA ILE A 928 5.71 8.24 29.92
C ILE A 928 4.85 7.74 28.76
N SER A 929 3.52 7.77 28.89
CA SER A 929 2.57 7.26 27.92
C SER A 929 1.68 8.40 27.40
N TYR A 930 1.75 8.67 26.10
CA TYR A 930 0.83 9.61 25.46
C TYR A 930 -0.62 9.14 25.61
N THR A 931 -0.88 7.86 25.35
CA THR A 931 -2.22 7.27 25.58
C THR A 931 -2.67 7.48 27.03
N GLY A 932 -1.78 7.27 28.00
CA GLY A 932 -2.06 7.49 29.42
C GLY A 932 -2.46 8.92 29.73
N LYS A 933 -1.83 9.91 29.10
CA LYS A 933 -2.13 11.33 29.27
C LYS A 933 -3.57 11.65 28.84
N TYR A 934 -3.97 11.26 27.62
CA TYR A 934 -5.33 11.51 27.12
C TYR A 934 -6.38 10.67 27.87
N LEU A 935 -6.04 9.42 28.21
CA LEU A 935 -6.92 8.52 28.95
C LEU A 935 -7.24 9.04 30.34
N LYS A 936 -6.28 9.64 31.04
CA LYS A 936 -6.50 10.27 32.37
C LYS A 936 -7.59 11.33 32.28
N SER A 937 -7.50 12.22 31.31
CA SER A 937 -8.45 13.32 31.08
C SER A 937 -9.88 12.79 30.82
N ILE A 938 -10.04 11.77 29.95
CA ILE A 938 -11.36 11.24 29.62
C ILE A 938 -11.96 10.44 30.79
N LEU A 939 -11.18 9.68 31.54
CA LEU A 939 -11.64 8.95 32.70
C LEU A 939 -12.16 9.89 33.79
N GLU A 940 -11.45 10.99 34.05
CA GLU A 940 -11.88 12.02 35.03
C GLU A 940 -13.16 12.74 34.57
N ARG A 941 -13.25 13.10 33.28
CA ARG A 941 -14.42 13.72 32.66
C ARG A 941 -15.66 12.82 32.78
N ASP A 942 -15.53 11.57 32.40
CA ASP A 942 -16.65 10.65 32.36
C ASP A 942 -17.09 10.20 33.76
N ARG A 943 -16.17 10.12 34.72
CA ARG A 943 -16.50 9.92 36.13
C ARG A 943 -17.39 11.04 36.68
N LYS A 944 -17.04 12.31 36.44
CA LYS A 944 -17.87 13.45 36.82
C LYS A 944 -19.25 13.41 36.14
N ARG A 945 -19.33 13.02 34.87
CA ARG A 945 -20.59 12.84 34.14
C ARG A 945 -21.48 11.75 34.79
N MET A 946 -20.88 10.62 35.16
CA MET A 946 -21.62 9.53 35.83
C MET A 946 -22.11 9.95 37.21
N GLU A 947 -21.30 10.60 38.01
CA GLU A 947 -21.70 11.11 39.34
C GLU A 947 -22.90 12.10 39.24
N LYS A 948 -22.83 13.02 38.26
CA LYS A 948 -23.93 13.95 38.00
C LYS A 948 -25.24 13.22 37.61
N ARG A 949 -25.13 12.22 36.74
CA ARG A 949 -26.31 11.44 36.26
C ARG A 949 -26.92 10.60 37.36
N LEU A 950 -26.11 10.06 38.28
CA LEU A 950 -26.61 9.35 39.47
C LEU A 950 -27.33 10.30 40.41
N ALA A 951 -26.80 11.47 40.72
CA ALA A 951 -27.43 12.49 41.56
C ALA A 951 -28.75 13.02 40.96
N GLU A 952 -28.82 13.13 39.61
CA GLU A 952 -30.10 13.51 38.94
C GLU A 952 -31.16 12.41 39.05
N LYS A 953 -30.78 11.13 38.91
CA LYS A 953 -31.70 9.99 39.06
C LYS A 953 -32.21 9.89 40.50
N GLU A 954 -31.39 10.08 41.51
CA GLU A 954 -31.76 10.08 42.91
C GLU A 954 -32.78 11.22 43.22
N LYS A 955 -32.57 12.41 42.65
CA LYS A 955 -33.50 13.52 42.77
C LYS A 955 -34.88 13.28 42.10
N VAL A 956 -34.91 12.46 41.03
CA VAL A 956 -36.18 12.10 40.33
C VAL A 956 -36.88 10.95 41.05
N SER A 957 -36.15 10.03 41.71
CA SER A 957 -36.74 8.94 42.49
C SER A 957 -37.23 9.38 43.85
N THR A 958 -36.82 10.57 44.35
CA THR A 958 -37.26 11.18 45.61
C THR A 958 -38.40 12.18 45.42
N LYS A 959 -38.79 12.47 44.20
CA LYS A 959 -40.05 13.17 43.84
C LYS A 959 -41.10 12.15 43.39
#